data_d32a61a53e3d710b130faaa065b3fc7f
#
_entry.id   d32a61a53e3d710b130faaa065b3fc7f
#
_cell.length_a   1.000
_cell.length_b   1.000
_cell.length_c   1.000
_cell.angle_alpha   90.00
_cell.angle_beta   90.00
_cell.angle_gamma   90.00
#
_symmetry.space_group_name_H-M   'P 1'
#
loop_
_entity.id
_entity.type
_entity.pdbx_description
1 polymer ?
#
loop_
_entity_poly.entity_id
_entity_poly.type
_entity_poly.pdbx_seq_one_letter_code
_entity_poly.pdbx_strand_id
1 'polypeptide(L)'
;MPATAARRGHLSAAITTSTLRLTSQSPTVVQAGGTLTVDLSVQSPLPATDLGFELFLYPSIKTVNSFGTLPTLPASPGVVGGSLPLAKNDTAPTEVAASLALNIATSAPAAPGVLPTLVLNGGAGVYPLTVALVTRAEGTVLTRLTTHVIYISGAATVPLRVGLALPIGTSPALNPAHAAALSGGSLATLGAEISALNSHTRTTVSVALYPQLLVALEEAAATRRAARGRLTMLRGVLTRGSNNGNVELLRTTFTPTNVSALAAAGLGGDLAAQLSRAAGAAGVAFPGIAIDPTAPYVTTGRLSDAGLGLLAAAGVGTLVVPAADIDFSLPHLQTAPFSLFSERKNPAGSAPLALPSYPALDDELSAPGDDPVLAGHELLAELAQIYFDDPALTQPRAVVVAPGSLPSGASTVKSLLDTVLGGLSANPILSTSTLTSLFDEVPTGSNGATWNASSAPLQPSGTLDALPARAIDSAHSALAVYHSIARLDTTRENVLEDDILVSEGADLSERARLRFTAAVNGILPEFRRSLSISSSRRVALTSLRGKIPVTIKVAWPAPGPLRVVLRLSSAEDALSFPGTANRSEPLSLQAGDNSENITVTARTSGAFDLALELVSPRGSVVLFRSSDFSVRSTAISGEAIALSVAALAVLLAWWIRSILRSRRRRALPAGVLAPE
;
A
#
# COMPACT_ATOMS: atom_id res chain seq x y z
N MET A 1 -3.91 47.83 -30.66
CA MET A 1 -2.51 47.54 -30.34
C MET A 1 -2.42 46.05 -30.01
N PRO A 2 -1.77 45.21 -30.81
CA PRO A 2 -1.61 43.78 -30.50
C PRO A 2 -0.45 43.59 -29.52
N ALA A 3 -0.73 42.85 -28.45
CA ALA A 3 0.25 42.44 -27.45
C ALA A 3 1.19 41.38 -28.05
N THR A 4 2.46 41.72 -28.09
CA THR A 4 3.55 40.85 -28.51
C THR A 4 3.74 39.75 -27.48
N ALA A 5 3.39 38.51 -27.81
CA ALA A 5 3.70 37.32 -27.02
C ALA A 5 5.23 37.11 -26.99
N ALA A 6 5.84 37.36 -25.85
CA ALA A 6 7.24 37.02 -25.62
C ALA A 6 7.37 35.49 -25.60
N ARG A 7 8.02 34.94 -26.65
CA ARG A 7 8.55 33.57 -26.65
C ARG A 7 9.53 33.46 -25.47
N ARG A 8 9.13 32.73 -24.44
CA ARG A 8 10.10 32.23 -23.44
C ARG A 8 11.00 31.23 -24.16
N GLY A 9 12.18 31.68 -24.54
CA GLY A 9 13.26 30.79 -24.93
C GLY A 9 13.57 29.88 -23.73
N HIS A 10 13.45 28.59 -23.91
CA HIS A 10 14.07 27.63 -23.02
C HIS A 10 15.58 27.92 -23.07
N LEU A 11 16.14 28.45 -21.98
CA LEU A 11 17.56 28.44 -21.76
C LEU A 11 17.96 26.96 -21.67
N SER A 12 18.50 26.40 -22.76
CA SER A 12 19.17 25.11 -22.75
C SER A 12 20.31 25.23 -21.74
N ALA A 13 20.28 24.41 -20.70
CA ALA A 13 21.42 24.33 -19.79
C ALA A 13 22.66 24.02 -20.61
N ALA A 14 23.76 24.78 -20.40
CA ALA A 14 25.00 24.55 -21.13
C ALA A 14 25.48 23.14 -20.86
N ILE A 15 25.66 22.33 -21.91
CA ILE A 15 26.22 20.97 -21.82
C ILE A 15 27.69 21.13 -21.41
N THR A 16 28.02 20.74 -20.18
CA THR A 16 29.36 20.86 -19.60
C THR A 16 30.11 19.52 -19.59
N THR A 17 29.40 18.39 -19.67
CA THR A 17 29.95 17.04 -19.65
C THR A 17 29.40 16.22 -20.82
N SER A 18 30.21 15.30 -21.30
CA SER A 18 29.74 14.35 -22.35
C SER A 18 28.95 13.20 -21.70
N THR A 19 27.80 12.86 -22.28
CA THR A 19 26.99 11.72 -21.88
C THR A 19 26.68 10.82 -23.08
N LEU A 20 26.58 9.52 -22.81
CA LEU A 20 26.25 8.49 -23.77
C LEU A 20 25.16 7.60 -23.16
N ARG A 21 24.04 7.42 -23.86
CA ARG A 21 22.89 6.59 -23.40
C ARG A 21 22.47 5.63 -24.51
N LEU A 22 22.06 4.43 -24.09
CA LEU A 22 21.47 3.45 -25.00
C LEU A 22 20.00 3.83 -25.27
N THR A 23 19.61 3.93 -26.54
CA THR A 23 18.21 4.18 -26.91
C THR A 23 17.52 2.95 -27.45
N SER A 24 18.26 2.05 -28.12
CA SER A 24 17.80 0.71 -28.50
C SER A 24 18.95 -0.21 -28.82
N GLN A 25 18.72 -1.52 -28.73
CA GLN A 25 19.64 -2.55 -29.24
C GLN A 25 18.83 -3.69 -29.87
N SER A 26 19.10 -4.02 -31.11
CA SER A 26 18.30 -4.99 -31.88
C SER A 26 19.15 -5.75 -32.91
N PRO A 27 18.91 -7.06 -33.06
CA PRO A 27 18.05 -7.93 -32.30
C PRO A 27 18.62 -8.22 -30.87
N THR A 28 17.79 -8.67 -29.96
CA THR A 28 18.22 -9.03 -28.59
C THR A 28 19.21 -10.19 -28.60
N VAL A 29 19.00 -11.17 -29.47
CA VAL A 29 19.87 -12.34 -29.63
C VAL A 29 20.41 -12.37 -31.04
N VAL A 30 21.72 -12.53 -31.17
CA VAL A 30 22.40 -12.54 -32.45
C VAL A 30 22.97 -13.91 -32.83
N GLN A 31 23.15 -14.15 -34.12
CA GLN A 31 23.78 -15.33 -34.69
C GLN A 31 24.92 -14.93 -35.66
N ALA A 32 25.80 -15.86 -35.98
CA ALA A 32 26.84 -15.63 -36.95
C ALA A 32 26.25 -15.23 -38.33
N GLY A 33 26.84 -14.21 -38.96
CA GLY A 33 26.37 -13.63 -40.22
C GLY A 33 25.21 -12.64 -40.04
N GLY A 34 24.71 -12.45 -38.84
CA GLY A 34 23.69 -11.43 -38.52
C GLY A 34 24.31 -10.03 -38.32
N THR A 35 23.43 -9.04 -38.10
CA THR A 35 23.83 -7.66 -37.80
C THR A 35 23.17 -7.25 -36.48
N LEU A 36 23.97 -6.66 -35.60
CA LEU A 36 23.51 -6.00 -34.38
C LEU A 36 23.46 -4.50 -34.62
N THR A 37 22.34 -3.87 -34.36
CA THR A 37 22.20 -2.42 -34.38
C THR A 37 22.13 -1.92 -32.94
N VAL A 38 22.98 -0.96 -32.59
CA VAL A 38 23.03 -0.26 -31.29
C VAL A 38 22.76 1.20 -31.55
N ASP A 39 21.62 1.69 -31.07
CA ASP A 39 21.23 3.09 -31.17
C ASP A 39 21.57 3.83 -29.90
N LEU A 40 22.18 4.99 -30.03
CA LEU A 40 22.74 5.77 -28.94
C LEU A 40 22.24 7.21 -28.99
N SER A 41 22.08 7.83 -27.82
CA SER A 41 21.95 9.27 -27.68
C SER A 41 23.25 9.84 -27.14
N VAL A 42 23.80 10.82 -27.82
CA VAL A 42 25.09 11.46 -27.50
C VAL A 42 24.84 12.92 -27.18
N GLN A 43 25.31 13.38 -26.04
CA GLN A 43 25.41 14.80 -25.72
C GLN A 43 26.86 15.14 -25.37
N SER A 44 27.42 16.22 -25.94
CA SER A 44 28.78 16.64 -25.71
C SER A 44 28.94 18.14 -25.89
N PRO A 45 29.83 18.81 -25.14
CA PRO A 45 30.18 20.20 -25.40
C PRO A 45 31.02 20.39 -26.71
N LEU A 46 31.58 19.30 -27.22
CA LEU A 46 32.38 19.31 -28.46
C LEU A 46 31.52 19.16 -29.72
N PRO A 47 31.96 19.65 -30.87
CA PRO A 47 31.27 19.40 -32.15
C PRO A 47 31.33 17.93 -32.56
N ALA A 48 30.28 17.46 -33.26
CA ALA A 48 30.15 16.05 -33.63
C ALA A 48 31.28 15.56 -34.61
N THR A 49 31.88 16.47 -35.36
CA THR A 49 33.05 16.20 -36.22
C THR A 49 34.29 15.78 -35.46
N ASP A 50 34.42 16.25 -34.21
CA ASP A 50 35.57 15.95 -33.35
C ASP A 50 35.36 14.69 -32.52
N LEU A 51 34.18 14.08 -32.61
CA LEU A 51 33.78 12.91 -31.87
C LEU A 51 33.77 11.64 -32.72
N GLY A 52 34.07 10.54 -32.06
CA GLY A 52 33.99 9.20 -32.66
C GLY A 52 33.68 8.14 -31.61
N PHE A 53 33.40 6.93 -32.08
CA PHE A 53 33.20 5.78 -31.21
C PHE A 53 34.36 4.80 -31.31
N GLU A 54 34.80 4.29 -30.18
CA GLU A 54 35.62 3.11 -30.06
C GLU A 54 34.84 1.98 -29.41
N LEU A 55 35.00 0.76 -29.94
CA LEU A 55 34.27 -0.42 -29.50
C LEU A 55 35.23 -1.42 -28.87
N PHE A 56 34.91 -1.89 -27.69
CA PHE A 56 35.68 -2.89 -26.95
C PHE A 56 34.81 -4.09 -26.66
N LEU A 57 35.12 -5.23 -27.25
CA LEU A 57 34.45 -6.49 -27.00
C LEU A 57 35.26 -7.30 -26.01
N TYR A 58 34.59 -7.77 -24.94
CA TYR A 58 35.21 -8.62 -23.93
C TYR A 58 34.92 -10.10 -24.19
N PRO A 59 35.68 -11.03 -23.60
CA PRO A 59 35.36 -12.46 -23.61
C PRO A 59 33.96 -12.72 -23.03
N SER A 60 33.36 -13.85 -23.45
CA SER A 60 32.06 -14.26 -22.89
C SER A 60 32.13 -14.42 -21.40
N ILE A 61 31.07 -13.96 -20.70
CA ILE A 61 30.86 -14.17 -19.29
C ILE A 61 30.79 -15.68 -19.02
N LYS A 62 31.41 -16.17 -17.95
CA LYS A 62 31.50 -17.62 -17.69
C LYS A 62 30.39 -18.11 -16.77
N THR A 63 29.95 -17.27 -15.83
CA THR A 63 28.89 -17.60 -14.87
C THR A 63 28.11 -16.33 -14.54
N VAL A 64 26.85 -16.48 -14.14
CA VAL A 64 26.01 -15.37 -13.69
C VAL A 64 26.63 -14.62 -12.50
N ASN A 65 27.37 -15.29 -11.63
CA ASN A 65 28.06 -14.63 -10.50
C ASN A 65 29.17 -13.66 -10.93
N SER A 66 29.69 -13.79 -12.15
CA SER A 66 30.66 -12.86 -12.73
C SER A 66 30.02 -11.76 -13.59
N PHE A 67 28.69 -11.74 -13.66
CA PHE A 67 27.95 -10.63 -14.28
C PHE A 67 28.20 -9.35 -13.48
N GLY A 68 28.26 -8.22 -14.10
CA GLY A 68 28.57 -6.95 -13.44
C GLY A 68 30.05 -6.73 -13.06
N THR A 69 30.91 -7.76 -13.11
CA THR A 69 32.37 -7.57 -13.00
C THR A 69 32.97 -7.55 -14.39
N LEU A 70 33.21 -6.36 -14.93
CA LEU A 70 33.98 -6.26 -16.17
C LEU A 70 35.36 -6.90 -15.96
N PRO A 71 35.81 -7.79 -16.88
CA PRO A 71 37.17 -8.32 -16.83
C PRO A 71 38.16 -7.16 -16.80
N THR A 72 39.08 -7.15 -15.84
CA THR A 72 40.15 -6.16 -15.73
C THR A 72 41.20 -6.30 -16.84
N LEU A 73 41.06 -7.30 -17.67
CA LEU A 73 41.93 -7.51 -18.87
C LEU A 73 41.63 -6.44 -19.91
N PRO A 74 42.67 -5.84 -20.52
CA PRO A 74 42.44 -4.99 -21.65
C PRO A 74 41.65 -5.78 -22.70
N ALA A 75 40.53 -5.21 -23.13
CA ALA A 75 39.73 -5.79 -24.19
C ALA A 75 40.67 -6.13 -25.34
N SER A 76 40.79 -7.43 -25.70
CA SER A 76 41.33 -7.77 -27.01
C SER A 76 40.47 -7.04 -28.03
N PRO A 77 41.05 -6.39 -29.05
CA PRO A 77 40.25 -5.76 -30.07
C PRO A 77 39.48 -6.84 -30.82
N GLY A 78 38.37 -7.28 -30.26
CA GLY A 78 37.43 -8.19 -30.94
C GLY A 78 36.60 -7.47 -31.98
N VAL A 79 36.93 -6.21 -32.24
CA VAL A 79 36.24 -5.37 -33.21
C VAL A 79 37.24 -5.01 -34.31
N VAL A 80 36.93 -5.40 -35.52
CA VAL A 80 37.68 -5.04 -36.71
C VAL A 80 37.03 -3.81 -37.35
N GLY A 81 37.75 -2.68 -37.29
CA GLY A 81 37.29 -1.40 -37.84
C GLY A 81 37.66 -0.25 -36.90
N GLY A 82 38.34 0.75 -37.30
CA GLY A 82 38.80 1.88 -36.50
C GLY A 82 37.66 2.73 -35.87
N SER A 83 38.02 3.91 -35.34
CA SER A 83 37.02 4.81 -34.75
C SER A 83 35.94 5.22 -35.75
N LEU A 84 34.70 5.08 -35.38
CA LEU A 84 33.55 5.42 -36.23
C LEU A 84 33.19 6.89 -36.04
N PRO A 85 33.11 7.72 -37.09
CA PRO A 85 32.74 9.12 -36.96
C PRO A 85 31.28 9.26 -36.52
N LEU A 86 31.02 10.17 -35.57
CA LEU A 86 29.67 10.36 -35.04
C LEU A 86 28.73 11.01 -36.09
N ALA A 87 29.16 12.10 -36.73
CA ALA A 87 28.36 12.82 -37.72
C ALA A 87 29.25 13.78 -38.53
N LYS A 88 28.67 14.39 -39.58
CA LYS A 88 29.33 15.40 -40.42
C LYS A 88 29.03 16.85 -40.01
N ASN A 89 28.21 17.09 -39.01
CA ASN A 89 27.79 18.43 -38.60
C ASN A 89 28.76 19.07 -37.60
N ASP A 90 29.08 20.33 -37.82
CA ASP A 90 30.14 21.09 -37.16
C ASP A 90 29.60 22.03 -36.04
N THR A 91 28.40 21.80 -35.54
CA THR A 91 27.79 22.63 -34.51
C THR A 91 28.03 22.08 -33.12
N ALA A 92 28.63 22.89 -32.24
CA ALA A 92 28.75 22.63 -30.81
C ALA A 92 27.67 23.43 -30.04
N PRO A 93 27.10 22.92 -28.92
CA PRO A 93 27.24 21.57 -28.38
C PRO A 93 26.52 20.53 -29.22
N THR A 94 26.99 19.30 -29.18
CA THR A 94 26.39 18.17 -29.87
C THR A 94 25.26 17.55 -29.06
N GLU A 95 24.10 17.38 -29.67
CA GLU A 95 22.98 16.57 -29.18
C GLU A 95 22.44 15.80 -30.38
N VAL A 96 22.87 14.53 -30.55
CA VAL A 96 22.54 13.72 -31.71
C VAL A 96 22.23 12.28 -31.36
N ALA A 97 21.36 11.66 -32.17
CA ALA A 97 21.18 10.21 -32.18
C ALA A 97 22.21 9.59 -33.13
N ALA A 98 22.84 8.50 -32.72
CA ALA A 98 23.78 7.73 -33.51
C ALA A 98 23.31 6.28 -33.56
N SER A 99 23.51 5.63 -34.75
CA SER A 99 23.18 4.23 -34.95
C SER A 99 24.44 3.49 -35.41
N LEU A 100 24.81 2.45 -34.68
CA LEU A 100 25.94 1.59 -34.95
C LEU A 100 25.45 0.23 -35.48
N ALA A 101 25.69 -0.08 -36.74
CA ALA A 101 25.42 -1.40 -37.30
C ALA A 101 26.71 -2.24 -37.27
N LEU A 102 26.66 -3.39 -36.58
CA LEU A 102 27.81 -4.25 -36.31
C LEU A 102 27.57 -5.64 -36.88
N ASN A 103 28.46 -6.12 -37.73
CA ASN A 103 28.41 -7.50 -38.24
C ASN A 103 28.85 -8.49 -37.17
N ILE A 104 28.25 -9.65 -37.13
CA ILE A 104 28.57 -10.74 -36.22
C ILE A 104 29.32 -11.84 -36.94
N ALA A 105 30.53 -12.18 -36.48
CA ALA A 105 31.34 -13.26 -37.04
C ALA A 105 31.96 -14.12 -35.92
N THR A 106 32.33 -15.34 -36.24
CA THR A 106 33.06 -16.27 -35.33
C THR A 106 34.56 -16.27 -35.56
N SER A 107 35.03 -15.66 -36.68
CA SER A 107 36.42 -15.48 -37.00
C SER A 107 36.66 -14.12 -37.67
N ALA A 108 37.87 -13.61 -37.55
CA ALA A 108 38.21 -12.34 -38.18
C ALA A 108 38.02 -12.44 -39.71
N PRO A 109 37.36 -11.46 -40.36
CA PRO A 109 37.20 -11.45 -41.82
C PRO A 109 38.55 -11.28 -42.47
N ALA A 110 38.71 -11.91 -43.64
CA ALA A 110 39.95 -11.83 -44.43
C ALA A 110 40.26 -10.42 -44.98
N ALA A 111 39.24 -9.59 -45.10
CA ALA A 111 39.35 -8.18 -45.49
C ALA A 111 38.38 -7.32 -44.64
N PRO A 112 38.71 -6.05 -44.36
CA PRO A 112 37.80 -5.14 -43.70
C PRO A 112 36.51 -4.99 -44.50
N GLY A 113 35.37 -5.25 -43.87
CA GLY A 113 34.05 -4.99 -44.45
C GLY A 113 33.64 -3.51 -44.35
N VAL A 114 32.48 -3.19 -44.96
CA VAL A 114 31.87 -1.85 -44.84
C VAL A 114 31.43 -1.53 -43.44
N LEU A 115 31.00 -2.55 -42.67
CA LEU A 115 30.57 -2.42 -41.28
C LEU A 115 31.63 -2.99 -40.35
N PRO A 116 31.77 -2.45 -39.13
CA PRO A 116 32.57 -3.04 -38.08
C PRO A 116 32.08 -4.46 -37.76
N THR A 117 33.00 -5.35 -37.47
CA THR A 117 32.66 -6.76 -37.21
C THR A 117 33.02 -7.13 -35.77
N LEU A 118 32.06 -7.63 -35.03
CA LEU A 118 32.27 -8.25 -33.71
C LEU A 118 32.66 -9.72 -33.93
N VAL A 119 33.84 -10.10 -33.44
CA VAL A 119 34.34 -11.47 -33.53
C VAL A 119 34.06 -12.23 -32.24
N LEU A 120 33.04 -13.07 -32.28
CA LEU A 120 32.54 -13.86 -31.13
C LEU A 120 33.13 -15.28 -31.18
N ASN A 121 34.40 -15.42 -30.84
CA ASN A 121 35.16 -16.68 -30.99
C ASN A 121 35.06 -17.61 -29.78
N GLY A 122 34.42 -17.17 -28.65
CA GLY A 122 34.25 -17.93 -27.42
C GLY A 122 33.07 -18.89 -27.41
N GLY A 123 32.34 -19.03 -28.54
CA GLY A 123 31.11 -19.83 -28.60
C GLY A 123 29.85 -19.08 -28.14
N ALA A 124 28.75 -19.80 -28.04
CA ALA A 124 27.50 -19.24 -27.53
C ALA A 124 27.67 -18.70 -26.11
N GLY A 125 27.06 -17.53 -25.80
CA GLY A 125 27.20 -16.88 -24.50
C GLY A 125 26.87 -15.40 -24.57
N VAL A 126 27.08 -14.73 -23.43
CA VAL A 126 26.91 -13.30 -23.25
C VAL A 126 28.27 -12.60 -23.28
N TYR A 127 28.41 -11.61 -24.13
CA TYR A 127 29.64 -10.86 -24.34
C TYR A 127 29.44 -9.39 -23.97
N PRO A 128 30.18 -8.85 -22.97
CA PRO A 128 30.16 -7.41 -22.71
C PRO A 128 30.73 -6.63 -23.92
N LEU A 129 30.05 -5.56 -24.31
CA LEU A 129 30.43 -4.64 -25.35
C LEU A 129 30.47 -3.23 -24.82
N THR A 130 31.65 -2.64 -24.68
CA THR A 130 31.80 -1.24 -24.31
C THR A 130 31.86 -0.36 -25.54
N VAL A 131 31.01 0.64 -25.58
CA VAL A 131 31.05 1.74 -26.56
C VAL A 131 31.65 2.95 -25.84
N ALA A 132 32.80 3.44 -26.31
CA ALA A 132 33.44 4.64 -25.77
C ALA A 132 33.24 5.80 -26.74
N LEU A 133 32.78 6.94 -26.25
CA LEU A 133 32.80 8.21 -26.97
C LEU A 133 34.20 8.82 -26.81
N VAL A 134 34.89 9.06 -27.92
CA VAL A 134 36.27 9.53 -27.92
C VAL A 134 36.44 10.81 -28.75
N THR A 135 37.48 11.61 -28.47
CA THR A 135 37.92 12.67 -29.35
C THR A 135 38.68 12.04 -30.52
N ARG A 136 38.36 12.40 -31.77
CA ARG A 136 39.00 11.82 -32.98
C ARG A 136 40.47 12.20 -33.11
N ALA A 137 40.86 13.38 -32.65
CA ALA A 137 42.22 13.87 -32.78
C ALA A 137 43.21 13.16 -31.84
N GLU A 138 42.80 12.91 -30.60
CA GLU A 138 43.67 12.43 -29.52
C GLU A 138 43.31 11.03 -29.03
N GLY A 139 42.15 10.49 -29.43
CA GLY A 139 41.63 9.23 -28.89
C GLY A 139 41.26 9.30 -27.40
N THR A 140 41.09 10.54 -26.84
CA THR A 140 40.76 10.72 -25.44
C THR A 140 39.33 10.26 -25.18
N VAL A 141 39.14 9.34 -24.22
CA VAL A 141 37.81 8.82 -23.83
C VAL A 141 37.09 9.88 -23.01
N LEU A 142 35.92 10.30 -23.47
CA LEU A 142 35.05 11.27 -22.83
C LEU A 142 34.03 10.60 -21.92
N THR A 143 33.43 9.52 -22.38
CA THR A 143 32.46 8.71 -21.60
C THR A 143 32.39 7.30 -22.20
N ARG A 144 31.85 6.37 -21.41
CA ARG A 144 31.69 4.96 -21.80
C ARG A 144 30.30 4.46 -21.41
N LEU A 145 29.80 3.52 -22.25
CA LEU A 145 28.58 2.75 -21.96
C LEU A 145 28.95 1.29 -22.26
N THR A 146 28.61 0.38 -21.34
CA THR A 146 28.78 -1.06 -21.55
C THR A 146 27.40 -1.70 -21.64
N THR A 147 27.18 -2.40 -22.75
CA THR A 147 26.00 -3.25 -22.99
C THR A 147 26.45 -4.69 -23.21
N HIS A 148 25.52 -5.58 -23.47
CA HIS A 148 25.78 -7.00 -23.61
C HIS A 148 25.26 -7.55 -24.95
N VAL A 149 26.06 -8.38 -25.60
CA VAL A 149 25.71 -9.09 -26.85
C VAL A 149 25.41 -10.54 -26.50
N ILE A 150 24.17 -10.96 -26.70
CA ILE A 150 23.73 -12.36 -26.49
C ILE A 150 23.90 -13.12 -27.82
N TYR A 151 24.86 -14.05 -27.86
CA TYR A 151 25.17 -14.81 -29.05
C TYR A 151 24.78 -16.29 -28.92
N ILE A 152 24.10 -16.82 -29.95
CA ILE A 152 23.79 -18.25 -30.07
C ILE A 152 24.41 -18.84 -31.32
N SER A 153 24.96 -20.06 -31.18
CA SER A 153 25.59 -20.80 -32.29
C SER A 153 24.68 -21.85 -32.93
N GLY A 154 23.48 -22.05 -32.45
CA GLY A 154 22.52 -23.04 -32.95
C GLY A 154 21.13 -22.87 -32.33
N ALA A 155 20.22 -23.79 -32.58
CA ALA A 155 18.90 -23.81 -31.97
C ALA A 155 19.00 -24.20 -30.49
N ALA A 156 18.24 -23.51 -29.64
CA ALA A 156 18.06 -23.88 -28.22
C ALA A 156 17.33 -25.23 -28.13
N THR A 157 17.77 -26.10 -27.21
CA THR A 157 17.11 -27.39 -26.98
C THR A 157 15.85 -27.22 -26.12
N VAL A 158 15.97 -26.56 -24.97
CA VAL A 158 14.88 -26.23 -24.05
C VAL A 158 15.11 -24.80 -23.57
N PRO A 159 14.24 -23.83 -23.90
CA PRO A 159 14.36 -22.47 -23.42
C PRO A 159 14.23 -22.38 -21.90
N LEU A 160 14.90 -21.40 -21.31
CA LEU A 160 14.69 -21.03 -19.90
C LEU A 160 13.31 -20.40 -19.74
N ARG A 161 12.50 -20.93 -18.83
CA ARG A 161 11.19 -20.34 -18.49
C ARG A 161 11.36 -19.12 -17.62
N VAL A 162 10.81 -18.00 -18.03
CA VAL A 162 10.87 -16.73 -17.29
C VAL A 162 9.48 -16.39 -16.78
N GLY A 163 9.32 -16.42 -15.46
CA GLY A 163 8.13 -15.91 -14.76
C GLY A 163 8.34 -14.43 -14.40
N LEU A 164 7.55 -13.57 -15.02
CA LEU A 164 7.65 -12.13 -14.78
C LEU A 164 6.43 -11.65 -13.99
N ALA A 165 6.60 -11.32 -12.70
CA ALA A 165 5.56 -10.79 -11.83
C ALA A 165 5.66 -9.27 -11.75
N LEU A 166 4.80 -8.56 -12.50
CA LEU A 166 4.85 -7.10 -12.59
C LEU A 166 3.85 -6.45 -11.65
N PRO A 167 4.28 -5.63 -10.68
CA PRO A 167 3.38 -4.77 -9.93
C PRO A 167 2.92 -3.61 -10.83
N ILE A 168 1.60 -3.39 -10.91
CA ILE A 168 1.02 -2.33 -11.74
C ILE A 168 0.44 -1.24 -10.85
N GLY A 169 0.84 0.01 -11.13
CA GLY A 169 0.37 1.20 -10.49
C GLY A 169 1.33 1.81 -9.49
N THR A 170 1.11 3.08 -9.20
CA THR A 170 1.88 3.82 -8.19
C THR A 170 1.24 3.64 -6.82
N SER A 171 2.05 3.52 -5.79
CA SER A 171 1.59 3.44 -4.42
C SER A 171 2.12 4.64 -3.61
N PRO A 172 1.32 5.21 -2.68
CA PRO A 172 -0.10 4.92 -2.49
C PRO A 172 -0.98 5.56 -3.58
N ALA A 173 -2.04 4.87 -3.98
CA ALA A 173 -3.02 5.38 -4.94
C ALA A 173 -4.14 6.19 -4.27
N LEU A 174 -4.38 5.97 -2.98
CA LEU A 174 -5.35 6.67 -2.14
C LEU A 174 -4.66 7.64 -1.18
N ASN A 175 -5.30 8.77 -0.89
CA ASN A 175 -5.02 9.64 0.25
C ASN A 175 -6.01 9.37 1.38
N PRO A 176 -5.71 9.79 2.64
CA PRO A 176 -6.68 9.70 3.71
C PRO A 176 -8.03 10.32 3.32
N ALA A 177 -9.12 9.66 3.73
CA ALA A 177 -10.50 9.97 3.36
C ALA A 177 -10.75 9.98 1.83
N HIS A 178 -10.03 9.14 1.09
CA HIS A 178 -10.11 9.00 -0.37
C HIS A 178 -9.97 10.31 -1.15
N ALA A 179 -9.33 11.33 -0.57
CA ALA A 179 -9.02 12.53 -1.34
C ALA A 179 -8.17 12.14 -2.56
N ALA A 180 -8.48 12.68 -3.74
CA ALA A 180 -7.89 12.27 -5.01
C ALA A 180 -6.36 12.25 -4.98
N ALA A 181 -5.77 11.07 -4.84
CA ALA A 181 -4.33 10.86 -4.73
C ALA A 181 -3.62 10.81 -6.07
N LEU A 182 -4.32 10.36 -7.11
CA LEU A 182 -3.72 10.17 -8.43
C LEU A 182 -3.36 11.50 -9.07
N SER A 183 -2.07 11.80 -9.07
CA SER A 183 -1.51 12.96 -9.78
C SER A 183 -1.54 12.77 -11.31
N GLY A 184 -1.30 13.84 -12.06
CA GLY A 184 -1.09 13.74 -13.50
C GLY A 184 0.12 12.85 -13.86
N GLY A 185 1.19 12.92 -13.04
CA GLY A 185 2.37 12.07 -13.19
C GLY A 185 2.05 10.60 -12.96
N SER A 186 1.34 10.27 -11.87
CA SER A 186 0.91 8.89 -11.57
C SER A 186 0.04 8.30 -12.69
N LEU A 187 -0.91 9.07 -13.22
CA LEU A 187 -1.73 8.65 -14.35
C LEU A 187 -0.93 8.49 -15.65
N ALA A 188 0.14 9.27 -15.84
CA ALA A 188 1.03 9.12 -16.98
C ALA A 188 1.88 7.84 -16.87
N THR A 189 2.45 7.57 -15.68
CA THR A 189 3.21 6.33 -15.40
C THR A 189 2.34 5.09 -15.60
N LEU A 190 1.16 5.05 -14.99
CA LEU A 190 0.20 3.97 -15.19
C LEU A 190 -0.16 3.80 -16.69
N GLY A 191 -0.30 4.91 -17.41
CA GLY A 191 -0.55 4.84 -18.84
C GLY A 191 0.61 4.26 -19.64
N ALA A 192 1.85 4.46 -19.21
CA ALA A 192 3.04 3.87 -19.78
C ALA A 192 3.09 2.35 -19.54
N GLU A 193 2.83 1.91 -18.31
CA GLU A 193 2.73 0.49 -17.93
C GLU A 193 1.67 -0.23 -18.77
N ILE A 194 0.46 0.29 -18.83
CA ILE A 194 -0.64 -0.28 -19.64
C ILE A 194 -0.28 -0.30 -21.12
N SER A 195 0.38 0.76 -21.63
CA SER A 195 0.79 0.85 -23.02
C SER A 195 1.84 -0.21 -23.37
N ALA A 196 2.84 -0.44 -22.51
CA ALA A 196 3.84 -1.47 -22.69
C ALA A 196 3.21 -2.87 -22.75
N LEU A 197 2.34 -3.21 -21.79
CA LEU A 197 1.60 -4.48 -21.81
C LEU A 197 0.75 -4.64 -23.09
N ASN A 198 0.10 -3.58 -23.54
CA ASN A 198 -0.71 -3.62 -24.76
C ASN A 198 0.12 -3.77 -26.04
N SER A 199 1.35 -3.28 -26.06
CA SER A 199 2.25 -3.38 -27.21
C SER A 199 2.90 -4.75 -27.34
N HIS A 200 3.09 -5.47 -26.22
CA HIS A 200 3.81 -6.74 -26.18
C HIS A 200 2.91 -7.92 -25.82
N THR A 201 1.80 -8.07 -26.56
CA THR A 201 0.77 -9.10 -26.31
C THR A 201 1.23 -10.56 -26.52
N ARG A 202 2.43 -10.80 -27.03
CA ARG A 202 3.02 -12.14 -27.18
C ARG A 202 3.84 -12.55 -25.96
N THR A 203 4.17 -11.62 -25.09
CA THR A 203 4.94 -11.88 -23.88
C THR A 203 3.96 -12.19 -22.75
N THR A 204 4.13 -13.36 -22.13
CA THR A 204 3.31 -13.78 -21.01
C THR A 204 3.81 -13.13 -19.72
N VAL A 205 2.90 -12.57 -18.92
CA VAL A 205 3.22 -11.90 -17.68
C VAL A 205 2.20 -12.21 -16.59
N SER A 206 2.64 -12.23 -15.35
CA SER A 206 1.78 -12.29 -14.17
C SER A 206 1.72 -10.89 -13.55
N VAL A 207 0.53 -10.36 -13.35
CA VAL A 207 0.31 -8.97 -12.92
C VAL A 207 -0.14 -8.96 -11.46
N ALA A 208 0.64 -8.30 -10.60
CA ALA A 208 0.25 -7.96 -9.24
C ALA A 208 -0.44 -6.59 -9.25
N LEU A 209 -1.75 -6.59 -9.23
CA LEU A 209 -2.57 -5.38 -9.22
C LEU A 209 -3.17 -5.18 -7.83
N TYR A 210 -2.74 -4.13 -7.13
CA TYR A 210 -3.27 -3.81 -5.81
C TYR A 210 -4.58 -3.01 -5.94
N PRO A 211 -5.72 -3.53 -5.43
CA PRO A 211 -7.04 -2.97 -5.70
C PRO A 211 -7.30 -1.57 -5.15
N GLN A 212 -6.49 -1.06 -4.21
CA GLN A 212 -6.52 0.36 -3.85
C GLN A 212 -6.39 1.30 -5.06
N LEU A 213 -5.59 0.89 -6.08
CA LEU A 213 -5.47 1.62 -7.33
C LEU A 213 -6.79 1.66 -8.10
N LEU A 214 -7.53 0.55 -8.11
CA LEU A 214 -8.82 0.47 -8.81
C LEU A 214 -9.84 1.40 -8.19
N VAL A 215 -9.94 1.39 -6.85
CA VAL A 215 -10.79 2.32 -6.10
C VAL A 215 -10.42 3.76 -6.43
N ALA A 216 -9.14 4.11 -6.36
CA ALA A 216 -8.66 5.46 -6.69
C ALA A 216 -8.95 5.87 -8.14
N LEU A 217 -8.81 4.93 -9.09
CA LEU A 217 -9.12 5.17 -10.51
C LEU A 217 -10.61 5.35 -10.76
N GLU A 218 -11.47 4.56 -10.12
CA GLU A 218 -12.92 4.67 -10.25
C GLU A 218 -13.42 6.01 -9.73
N GLU A 219 -12.96 6.43 -8.55
CA GLU A 219 -13.28 7.74 -7.99
C GLU A 219 -12.77 8.89 -8.86
N ALA A 220 -11.50 8.81 -9.30
CA ALA A 220 -10.93 9.82 -10.18
C ALA A 220 -11.64 9.86 -11.56
N ALA A 221 -12.10 8.72 -12.07
CA ALA A 221 -12.79 8.62 -13.36
C ALA A 221 -14.15 9.33 -13.38
N ALA A 222 -14.79 9.49 -12.21
CA ALA A 222 -16.04 10.26 -12.10
C ALA A 222 -15.84 11.72 -12.56
N THR A 223 -14.69 12.32 -12.26
CA THR A 223 -14.41 13.74 -12.50
C THR A 223 -13.32 13.99 -13.56
N ARG A 224 -12.39 13.05 -13.78
CA ARG A 224 -11.21 13.21 -14.64
C ARG A 224 -11.27 12.32 -15.88
N ARG A 225 -11.31 12.92 -17.07
CA ARG A 225 -11.30 12.20 -18.36
C ARG A 225 -10.05 11.30 -18.51
N ALA A 226 -8.88 11.76 -18.06
CA ALA A 226 -7.63 10.99 -18.13
C ALA A 226 -7.73 9.70 -17.31
N ALA A 227 -8.21 9.75 -16.06
CA ALA A 227 -8.39 8.57 -15.22
C ALA A 227 -9.39 7.58 -15.85
N ARG A 228 -10.51 8.07 -16.38
CA ARG A 228 -11.48 7.24 -17.11
C ARG A 228 -10.85 6.53 -18.30
N GLY A 229 -10.03 7.24 -19.07
CA GLY A 229 -9.29 6.64 -20.19
C GLY A 229 -8.33 5.52 -19.72
N ARG A 230 -7.60 5.74 -18.61
CA ARG A 230 -6.68 4.73 -18.05
C ARG A 230 -7.42 3.50 -17.53
N LEU A 231 -8.52 3.69 -16.81
CA LEU A 231 -9.36 2.59 -16.33
C LEU A 231 -9.90 1.73 -17.49
N THR A 232 -10.38 2.39 -18.57
CA THR A 232 -10.87 1.69 -19.77
C THR A 232 -9.76 0.90 -20.46
N MET A 233 -8.57 1.50 -20.59
CA MET A 233 -7.41 0.82 -21.19
C MET A 233 -6.95 -0.38 -20.34
N LEU A 234 -6.85 -0.19 -19.02
CA LEU A 234 -6.46 -1.25 -18.09
C LEU A 234 -7.43 -2.44 -18.18
N ARG A 235 -8.73 -2.17 -18.12
CA ARG A 235 -9.77 -3.20 -18.31
C ARG A 235 -9.59 -3.94 -19.64
N GLY A 236 -9.39 -3.19 -20.72
CA GLY A 236 -9.22 -3.77 -22.05
C GLY A 236 -7.98 -4.66 -22.19
N VAL A 237 -6.85 -4.26 -21.60
CA VAL A 237 -5.61 -5.04 -21.65
C VAL A 237 -5.73 -6.31 -20.81
N LEU A 238 -6.21 -6.19 -19.56
CA LEU A 238 -6.34 -7.34 -18.66
C LEU A 238 -7.38 -8.36 -19.17
N THR A 239 -8.53 -7.90 -19.68
CA THR A 239 -9.55 -8.81 -20.24
C THR A 239 -9.02 -9.57 -21.45
N ARG A 240 -8.37 -8.87 -22.39
CA ARG A 240 -7.80 -9.54 -23.58
C ARG A 240 -6.68 -10.50 -23.18
N GLY A 241 -5.79 -10.05 -22.29
CA GLY A 241 -4.64 -10.84 -21.86
C GLY A 241 -5.07 -12.10 -21.10
N SER A 242 -6.03 -12.00 -20.21
CA SER A 242 -6.59 -13.15 -19.48
C SER A 242 -7.27 -14.13 -20.45
N ASN A 243 -8.08 -13.64 -21.39
CA ASN A 243 -8.74 -14.49 -22.38
C ASN A 243 -7.76 -15.20 -23.32
N ASN A 244 -6.63 -14.59 -23.62
CA ASN A 244 -5.58 -15.17 -24.47
C ASN A 244 -4.57 -16.03 -23.69
N GLY A 245 -4.65 -16.06 -22.34
CA GLY A 245 -3.72 -16.80 -21.48
C GLY A 245 -2.31 -16.18 -21.37
N ASN A 246 -2.13 -14.92 -21.82
CA ASN A 246 -0.84 -14.23 -21.75
C ASN A 246 -0.75 -13.19 -20.61
N VAL A 247 -1.84 -12.95 -19.88
CA VAL A 247 -1.84 -12.17 -18.65
C VAL A 247 -2.54 -12.94 -17.55
N GLU A 248 -1.81 -13.23 -16.50
CA GLU A 248 -2.34 -13.80 -15.25
C GLU A 248 -2.53 -12.68 -14.23
N LEU A 249 -3.63 -12.68 -13.50
CA LEU A 249 -3.82 -11.81 -12.34
C LEU A 249 -3.45 -12.56 -11.07
N LEU A 250 -2.46 -12.03 -10.35
CA LEU A 250 -1.99 -12.61 -9.10
C LEU A 250 -2.94 -12.28 -7.94
N ARG A 251 -2.94 -13.15 -6.95
CA ARG A 251 -3.60 -12.87 -5.67
C ARG A 251 -2.82 -11.80 -4.91
N THR A 252 -3.47 -10.70 -4.54
CA THR A 252 -2.86 -9.57 -3.82
C THR A 252 -3.70 -9.19 -2.60
N THR A 253 -3.09 -8.49 -1.67
CA THR A 253 -3.76 -7.70 -0.63
C THR A 253 -4.35 -6.42 -1.23
N PHE A 254 -5.21 -5.70 -0.51
CA PHE A 254 -5.80 -4.44 -0.97
C PHE A 254 -4.73 -3.37 -1.25
N THR A 255 -3.71 -3.30 -0.40
CA THR A 255 -2.48 -2.50 -0.57
C THR A 255 -1.25 -3.42 -0.47
N PRO A 256 -0.07 -3.05 -1.03
CA PRO A 256 1.15 -3.82 -0.79
C PRO A 256 1.40 -3.97 0.72
N THR A 257 1.26 -5.18 1.25
CA THR A 257 1.31 -5.40 2.70
C THR A 257 2.39 -6.41 3.06
N ASN A 258 3.27 -6.04 4.01
CA ASN A 258 4.21 -6.97 4.59
C ASN A 258 3.52 -7.82 5.68
N VAL A 259 3.18 -9.06 5.32
CA VAL A 259 2.44 -9.98 6.20
C VAL A 259 3.22 -10.29 7.49
N SER A 260 4.55 -10.31 7.43
CA SER A 260 5.39 -10.51 8.61
C SER A 260 5.35 -9.32 9.56
N ALA A 261 5.25 -8.11 9.02
CA ALA A 261 5.07 -6.90 9.82
C ALA A 261 3.69 -6.88 10.49
N LEU A 262 2.62 -7.33 9.81
CA LEU A 262 1.30 -7.52 10.44
C LEU A 262 1.37 -8.53 11.59
N ALA A 263 2.02 -9.68 11.37
CA ALA A 263 2.19 -10.69 12.40
C ALA A 263 2.95 -10.17 13.61
N ALA A 264 4.06 -9.46 13.39
CA ALA A 264 4.89 -8.87 14.44
C ALA A 264 4.16 -7.76 15.22
N ALA A 265 3.28 -7.02 14.56
CA ALA A 265 2.45 -5.99 15.16
C ALA A 265 1.23 -6.53 15.92
N GLY A 266 0.94 -7.83 15.84
CA GLY A 266 -0.27 -8.44 16.40
C GLY A 266 -1.55 -8.18 15.58
N LEU A 267 -1.41 -7.69 14.35
CA LEU A 267 -2.49 -7.32 13.42
C LEU A 267 -2.81 -8.45 12.42
N GLY A 268 -2.53 -9.71 12.77
CA GLY A 268 -2.73 -10.84 11.86
C GLY A 268 -4.17 -11.03 11.36
N GLY A 269 -5.16 -10.55 12.12
CA GLY A 269 -6.56 -10.55 11.70
C GLY A 269 -6.84 -9.70 10.46
N ASP A 270 -6.03 -8.66 10.24
CA ASP A 270 -6.24 -7.71 9.16
C ASP A 270 -5.88 -8.30 7.79
N LEU A 271 -5.04 -9.35 7.74
CA LEU A 271 -4.75 -10.05 6.48
C LEU A 271 -6.03 -10.57 5.80
N ALA A 272 -6.97 -11.11 6.57
CA ALA A 272 -8.25 -11.58 6.02
C ALA A 272 -9.08 -10.41 5.46
N ALA A 273 -9.08 -9.26 6.14
CA ALA A 273 -9.74 -8.04 5.68
C ALA A 273 -9.08 -7.50 4.40
N GLN A 274 -7.74 -7.45 4.35
CA GLN A 274 -6.95 -7.08 3.18
C GLN A 274 -7.32 -7.93 1.95
N LEU A 275 -7.32 -9.26 2.09
CA LEU A 275 -7.63 -10.19 1.00
C LEU A 275 -9.10 -10.10 0.57
N SER A 276 -10.03 -10.01 1.53
CA SER A 276 -11.46 -9.88 1.24
C SER A 276 -11.78 -8.56 0.52
N ARG A 277 -11.21 -7.46 1.00
CA ARG A 277 -11.39 -6.15 0.37
C ARG A 277 -10.78 -6.10 -1.03
N ALA A 278 -9.62 -6.76 -1.21
CA ALA A 278 -8.98 -6.87 -2.52
C ALA A 278 -9.88 -7.58 -3.52
N ALA A 279 -10.41 -8.76 -3.16
CA ALA A 279 -11.30 -9.53 -4.01
C ALA A 279 -12.59 -8.75 -4.35
N GLY A 280 -13.18 -8.07 -3.36
CA GLY A 280 -14.37 -7.24 -3.55
C GLY A 280 -14.15 -6.08 -4.53
N ALA A 281 -13.08 -5.31 -4.36
CA ALA A 281 -12.76 -4.17 -5.21
C ALA A 281 -12.42 -4.60 -6.65
N ALA A 282 -11.66 -5.69 -6.81
CA ALA A 282 -11.35 -6.24 -8.13
C ALA A 282 -12.60 -6.78 -8.85
N GLY A 283 -13.51 -7.45 -8.14
CA GLY A 283 -14.76 -7.94 -8.69
C GLY A 283 -15.68 -6.81 -9.20
N VAL A 284 -15.69 -5.67 -8.53
CA VAL A 284 -16.41 -4.47 -8.99
C VAL A 284 -15.73 -3.87 -10.22
N ALA A 285 -14.42 -3.70 -10.17
CA ALA A 285 -13.66 -3.05 -11.24
C ALA A 285 -13.63 -3.89 -12.53
N PHE A 286 -13.62 -5.22 -12.43
CA PHE A 286 -13.48 -6.14 -13.56
C PHE A 286 -14.61 -7.19 -13.58
N PRO A 287 -15.86 -6.78 -13.87
CA PRO A 287 -16.94 -7.77 -13.99
C PRO A 287 -16.62 -8.76 -15.12
N GLY A 288 -16.46 -10.03 -14.76
CA GLY A 288 -16.12 -11.11 -15.70
C GLY A 288 -14.65 -11.54 -15.70
N ILE A 289 -13.76 -10.89 -14.93
CA ILE A 289 -12.42 -11.40 -14.62
C ILE A 289 -12.44 -11.88 -13.17
N ALA A 290 -12.43 -13.18 -12.95
CA ALA A 290 -12.25 -13.73 -11.61
C ALA A 290 -10.75 -13.76 -11.29
N ILE A 291 -10.35 -13.19 -10.15
CA ILE A 291 -9.03 -13.50 -9.58
C ILE A 291 -9.16 -14.93 -9.03
N ASP A 292 -8.34 -15.83 -9.56
CA ASP A 292 -8.29 -17.19 -9.07
C ASP A 292 -7.82 -17.17 -7.59
N PRO A 293 -8.61 -17.68 -6.64
CA PRO A 293 -8.21 -17.75 -5.24
C PRO A 293 -6.98 -18.63 -5.01
N THR A 294 -6.63 -19.48 -5.97
CA THR A 294 -5.44 -20.34 -5.96
C THR A 294 -4.24 -19.71 -6.67
N ALA A 295 -4.41 -18.54 -7.31
CA ALA A 295 -3.32 -17.82 -7.96
C ALA A 295 -2.17 -17.56 -6.98
N PRO A 296 -0.92 -17.59 -7.46
CA PRO A 296 0.25 -17.35 -6.64
C PRO A 296 0.23 -15.98 -5.94
N TYR A 297 0.73 -15.95 -4.71
CA TYR A 297 0.92 -14.74 -3.93
C TYR A 297 2.39 -14.34 -3.92
N VAL A 298 2.69 -13.11 -4.32
CA VAL A 298 4.05 -12.55 -4.23
C VAL A 298 4.20 -11.85 -2.89
N THR A 299 5.17 -12.29 -2.07
CA THR A 299 5.41 -11.70 -0.76
C THR A 299 6.02 -10.30 -0.88
N THR A 300 5.52 -9.36 -0.10
CA THR A 300 6.07 -8.01 -0.02
C THR A 300 7.02 -7.93 1.17
N GLY A 301 8.30 -7.68 0.90
CA GLY A 301 9.35 -7.65 1.92
C GLY A 301 9.68 -9.03 2.48
N ARG A 302 10.29 -9.05 3.66
CA ARG A 302 10.78 -10.28 4.31
C ARG A 302 9.64 -11.14 4.85
N LEU A 303 9.77 -12.46 4.68
CA LEU A 303 8.82 -13.44 5.21
C LEU A 303 9.35 -14.04 6.52
N SER A 304 8.54 -14.02 7.58
CA SER A 304 8.81 -14.66 8.87
C SER A 304 7.95 -15.91 9.06
N ASP A 305 8.31 -16.76 10.01
CA ASP A 305 7.49 -17.92 10.39
C ASP A 305 6.05 -17.57 10.74
N ALA A 306 5.87 -16.47 11.47
CA ALA A 306 4.52 -15.98 11.82
C ALA A 306 3.76 -15.49 10.59
N GLY A 307 4.44 -14.78 9.66
CA GLY A 307 3.87 -14.36 8.39
C GLY A 307 3.48 -15.53 7.49
N LEU A 308 4.34 -16.55 7.38
CA LEU A 308 4.05 -17.79 6.66
C LEU A 308 2.82 -18.49 7.25
N GLY A 309 2.74 -18.56 8.59
CA GLY A 309 1.56 -19.12 9.28
C GLY A 309 0.27 -18.37 8.97
N LEU A 310 0.31 -17.04 8.88
CA LEU A 310 -0.87 -16.23 8.49
C LEU A 310 -1.28 -16.49 7.05
N LEU A 311 -0.34 -16.56 6.10
CA LEU A 311 -0.63 -16.86 4.69
C LEU A 311 -1.22 -18.25 4.53
N ALA A 312 -0.66 -19.26 5.20
CA ALA A 312 -1.20 -20.62 5.18
C ALA A 312 -2.63 -20.68 5.77
N ALA A 313 -2.86 -19.99 6.91
CA ALA A 313 -4.21 -19.88 7.52
C ALA A 313 -5.22 -19.16 6.60
N ALA A 314 -4.75 -18.22 5.77
CA ALA A 314 -5.55 -17.53 4.77
C ALA A 314 -5.76 -18.35 3.47
N GLY A 315 -5.29 -19.62 3.44
CA GLY A 315 -5.45 -20.52 2.29
C GLY A 315 -4.58 -20.16 1.09
N VAL A 316 -3.41 -19.54 1.32
CA VAL A 316 -2.40 -19.29 0.27
C VAL A 316 -1.57 -20.56 0.10
N GLY A 317 -1.74 -21.24 -1.03
CA GLY A 317 -1.08 -22.52 -1.34
C GLY A 317 0.20 -22.38 -2.15
N THR A 318 0.38 -21.26 -2.87
CA THR A 318 1.52 -21.00 -3.75
C THR A 318 2.08 -19.60 -3.50
N LEU A 319 3.41 -19.50 -3.36
CA LEU A 319 4.12 -18.28 -2.98
C LEU A 319 5.29 -17.97 -3.90
N VAL A 320 5.55 -16.70 -4.14
CA VAL A 320 6.87 -16.22 -4.58
C VAL A 320 7.52 -15.52 -3.40
N VAL A 321 8.73 -15.94 -3.05
CA VAL A 321 9.46 -15.45 -1.87
C VAL A 321 10.86 -15.00 -2.27
N PRO A 322 11.44 -13.97 -1.63
CA PRO A 322 12.84 -13.62 -1.85
C PRO A 322 13.76 -14.79 -1.51
N ALA A 323 14.70 -15.11 -2.38
CA ALA A 323 15.68 -16.19 -2.13
C ALA A 323 16.48 -15.99 -0.83
N ALA A 324 16.64 -14.74 -0.39
CA ALA A 324 17.30 -14.40 0.86
C ALA A 324 16.53 -14.84 2.13
N ASP A 325 15.26 -15.21 2.00
CA ASP A 325 14.43 -15.69 3.11
C ASP A 325 14.43 -17.23 3.22
N ILE A 326 15.24 -17.92 2.41
CA ILE A 326 15.26 -19.38 2.31
C ILE A 326 16.65 -19.88 2.74
N ASP A 327 16.70 -20.90 3.58
CA ASP A 327 17.95 -21.51 4.04
C ASP A 327 18.46 -22.58 3.05
N PHE A 328 18.72 -22.16 1.84
CA PHE A 328 19.55 -22.95 0.93
C PHE A 328 20.17 -22.07 -0.16
N SER A 329 21.34 -22.50 -0.62
CA SER A 329 22.01 -21.85 -1.73
C SER A 329 21.55 -22.49 -3.04
N LEU A 330 20.87 -21.72 -3.87
CA LEU A 330 20.54 -22.13 -5.24
C LEU A 330 21.71 -21.81 -6.14
N PRO A 331 22.27 -22.78 -6.87
CA PRO A 331 23.27 -22.50 -7.89
C PRO A 331 22.59 -21.79 -9.06
N HIS A 332 23.30 -20.83 -9.65
CA HIS A 332 22.96 -20.23 -10.94
C HIS A 332 21.61 -19.49 -11.05
N LEU A 333 21.06 -18.98 -9.93
CA LEU A 333 19.80 -18.21 -9.86
C LEU A 333 18.57 -18.88 -10.52
N GLN A 334 18.63 -20.20 -10.75
CA GLN A 334 17.49 -20.95 -11.27
C GLN A 334 16.44 -21.20 -10.20
N THR A 335 15.19 -21.30 -10.61
CA THR A 335 14.04 -21.45 -9.75
C THR A 335 13.34 -22.78 -10.00
N ALA A 336 12.96 -23.48 -8.95
CA ALA A 336 12.07 -24.63 -9.01
C ALA A 336 11.11 -24.59 -7.81
N PRO A 337 9.86 -25.09 -7.93
CA PRO A 337 8.94 -25.18 -6.81
C PRO A 337 9.49 -26.09 -5.70
N PHE A 338 9.30 -25.69 -4.44
CA PHE A 338 9.63 -26.49 -3.26
C PHE A 338 8.61 -26.22 -2.15
N SER A 339 8.47 -27.15 -1.23
CA SER A 339 7.65 -26.95 -0.04
C SER A 339 8.39 -26.07 0.96
N LEU A 340 7.80 -24.91 1.27
CA LEU A 340 8.36 -23.99 2.28
C LEU A 340 7.79 -24.32 3.66
N PHE A 341 8.65 -24.58 4.63
CA PHE A 341 8.23 -24.88 5.99
C PHE A 341 8.90 -23.96 7.02
N SER A 342 8.21 -23.75 8.13
CA SER A 342 8.73 -23.05 9.29
C SER A 342 9.41 -24.07 10.22
N GLU A 343 10.49 -23.69 10.91
CA GLU A 343 11.09 -24.50 11.98
C GLU A 343 10.08 -24.79 13.11
N ARG A 344 9.12 -23.90 13.31
CA ARG A 344 7.96 -24.11 14.19
C ARG A 344 6.84 -24.73 13.35
N LYS A 345 6.64 -26.04 13.49
CA LYS A 345 5.62 -26.83 12.79
C LYS A 345 4.39 -26.03 12.42
N ASN A 346 4.08 -25.96 11.13
CA ASN A 346 2.86 -25.31 10.62
C ASN A 346 1.62 -25.98 11.26
N PRO A 347 0.82 -25.28 12.09
CA PRO A 347 -0.29 -25.90 12.81
C PRO A 347 -1.51 -26.24 11.93
N ALA A 348 -1.55 -25.81 10.68
CA ALA A 348 -2.76 -25.89 9.85
C ALA A 348 -2.47 -26.30 8.40
N GLY A 349 -2.18 -27.57 8.15
CA GLY A 349 -2.27 -28.13 6.80
C GLY A 349 -0.92 -28.33 6.09
N SER A 350 -0.97 -28.58 4.77
CA SER A 350 0.20 -28.75 3.90
C SER A 350 1.02 -27.47 3.81
N ALA A 351 2.36 -27.61 3.85
CA ALA A 351 3.26 -26.49 3.60
C ALA A 351 3.01 -25.91 2.19
N PRO A 352 2.94 -24.59 2.03
CA PRO A 352 2.75 -23.99 0.72
C PRO A 352 3.94 -24.27 -0.20
N LEU A 353 3.69 -24.36 -1.49
CA LEU A 353 4.73 -24.40 -2.50
C LEU A 353 5.29 -22.98 -2.73
N ALA A 354 6.59 -22.85 -2.81
CA ALA A 354 7.25 -21.59 -3.05
C ALA A 354 8.16 -21.62 -4.27
N LEU A 355 8.27 -20.48 -4.95
CA LEU A 355 9.27 -20.18 -5.96
C LEU A 355 10.14 -19.04 -5.45
N PRO A 356 11.49 -19.15 -5.47
CA PRO A 356 12.37 -18.06 -5.08
C PRO A 356 12.45 -17.00 -6.18
N SER A 357 12.45 -15.71 -5.80
CA SER A 357 12.90 -14.59 -6.63
C SER A 357 14.26 -14.08 -6.15
N TYR A 358 15.01 -13.47 -7.05
CA TYR A 358 16.37 -13.03 -6.76
C TYR A 358 16.46 -11.51 -6.80
N PRO A 359 16.86 -10.86 -5.68
CA PRO A 359 16.94 -9.40 -5.60
C PRO A 359 17.79 -8.75 -6.71
N ALA A 360 18.85 -9.42 -7.17
CA ALA A 360 19.68 -8.89 -8.23
C ALA A 360 18.90 -8.67 -9.55
N LEU A 361 18.03 -9.63 -9.93
CA LEU A 361 17.17 -9.52 -11.10
C LEU A 361 15.99 -8.55 -10.86
N ASP A 362 15.47 -8.52 -9.66
CA ASP A 362 14.36 -7.65 -9.28
C ASP A 362 14.77 -6.17 -9.26
N ASP A 363 16.02 -5.88 -8.85
CA ASP A 363 16.59 -4.53 -8.77
C ASP A 363 16.74 -3.89 -10.15
N GLU A 364 17.05 -4.66 -11.21
CA GLU A 364 17.13 -4.15 -12.58
C GLU A 364 15.80 -3.56 -13.08
N LEU A 365 14.68 -4.13 -12.63
CA LEU A 365 13.35 -3.60 -12.93
C LEU A 365 12.90 -2.50 -11.99
N SER A 366 13.32 -2.52 -10.73
CA SER A 366 12.85 -1.56 -9.71
C SER A 366 13.67 -0.28 -9.68
N ALA A 367 14.97 -0.36 -9.97
CA ALA A 367 15.93 0.73 -9.86
C ALA A 367 16.89 0.82 -11.09
N PRO A 368 16.37 1.04 -12.31
CA PRO A 368 17.13 0.94 -13.57
C PRO A 368 18.19 2.05 -13.74
N GLY A 369 18.46 2.85 -12.72
CA GLY A 369 19.38 3.97 -12.81
C GLY A 369 18.93 5.05 -13.81
N ASP A 370 19.91 5.72 -14.43
CA ASP A 370 19.66 6.82 -15.38
C ASP A 370 19.36 6.35 -16.81
N ASP A 371 19.63 5.06 -17.13
CA ASP A 371 19.45 4.48 -18.48
C ASP A 371 18.55 3.24 -18.43
N PRO A 372 17.21 3.41 -18.48
CA PRO A 372 16.26 2.30 -18.36
C PRO A 372 16.33 1.30 -19.55
N VAL A 373 16.81 1.72 -20.71
CA VAL A 373 17.00 0.81 -21.86
C VAL A 373 18.19 -0.10 -21.60
N LEU A 374 19.29 0.46 -21.08
CA LEU A 374 20.47 -0.31 -20.70
C LEU A 374 20.12 -1.34 -19.62
N ALA A 375 19.44 -0.93 -18.53
CA ALA A 375 19.01 -1.83 -17.48
C ALA A 375 18.11 -2.98 -18.01
N GLY A 376 17.20 -2.68 -18.95
CA GLY A 376 16.40 -3.71 -19.59
C GLY A 376 17.25 -4.72 -20.39
N HIS A 377 18.31 -4.25 -21.08
CA HIS A 377 19.25 -5.15 -21.78
C HIS A 377 20.16 -5.91 -20.83
N GLU A 378 20.53 -5.33 -19.69
CA GLU A 378 21.28 -6.00 -18.61
C GLU A 378 20.47 -7.16 -18.04
N LEU A 379 19.21 -6.94 -17.69
CA LEU A 379 18.31 -8.02 -17.25
C LEU A 379 18.19 -9.14 -18.28
N LEU A 380 17.99 -8.80 -19.57
CA LEU A 380 17.91 -9.81 -20.64
C LEU A 380 19.21 -10.60 -20.80
N ALA A 381 20.34 -9.96 -20.60
CA ALA A 381 21.65 -10.58 -20.67
C ALA A 381 21.92 -11.49 -19.46
N GLU A 382 21.52 -11.08 -18.24
CA GLU A 382 21.58 -11.95 -17.06
C GLU A 382 20.71 -13.19 -17.20
N LEU A 383 19.46 -13.03 -17.67
CA LEU A 383 18.57 -14.16 -17.95
C LEU A 383 19.18 -15.10 -19.01
N ALA A 384 19.81 -14.55 -20.05
CA ALA A 384 20.52 -15.33 -21.05
C ALA A 384 21.74 -16.05 -20.45
N GLN A 385 22.48 -15.43 -19.53
CA GLN A 385 23.61 -16.07 -18.86
C GLN A 385 23.14 -17.23 -17.98
N ILE A 386 22.02 -17.10 -17.26
CA ILE A 386 21.41 -18.21 -16.50
C ILE A 386 21.08 -19.39 -17.43
N TYR A 387 20.62 -19.11 -18.65
CA TYR A 387 20.42 -20.15 -19.67
C TYR A 387 21.76 -20.81 -20.07
N PHE A 388 22.82 -20.01 -20.31
CA PHE A 388 24.13 -20.51 -20.77
C PHE A 388 24.94 -21.22 -19.68
N ASP A 389 24.63 -21.01 -18.40
CA ASP A 389 25.29 -21.74 -17.32
C ASP A 389 25.04 -23.26 -17.44
N ASP A 390 23.87 -23.67 -17.96
CA ASP A 390 23.52 -25.09 -18.16
C ASP A 390 22.72 -25.31 -19.48
N PRO A 391 23.30 -25.06 -20.67
CA PRO A 391 22.55 -25.06 -21.93
C PRO A 391 22.12 -26.46 -22.43
N ALA A 392 22.72 -27.51 -21.89
CA ALA A 392 22.49 -28.90 -22.33
C ALA A 392 21.37 -29.60 -21.55
N LEU A 393 20.74 -28.95 -20.57
CA LEU A 393 19.67 -29.56 -19.80
C LEU A 393 18.42 -29.76 -20.64
N THR A 394 17.82 -30.95 -20.50
CA THR A 394 16.59 -31.35 -21.21
C THR A 394 15.34 -31.19 -20.36
N GLN A 395 15.49 -30.93 -19.05
CA GLN A 395 14.38 -30.67 -18.14
C GLN A 395 13.99 -29.19 -18.18
N PRO A 396 12.70 -28.87 -18.03
CA PRO A 396 12.24 -27.49 -17.88
C PRO A 396 12.93 -26.80 -16.69
N ARG A 397 13.46 -25.61 -16.92
CA ARG A 397 14.09 -24.76 -15.92
C ARG A 397 13.37 -23.43 -15.90
N ALA A 398 13.34 -22.79 -14.74
CA ALA A 398 12.71 -21.51 -14.59
C ALA A 398 13.61 -20.48 -13.86
N VAL A 399 13.21 -19.24 -14.02
CA VAL A 399 13.66 -18.10 -13.22
C VAL A 399 12.46 -17.19 -12.98
N VAL A 400 12.37 -16.63 -11.78
CA VAL A 400 11.30 -15.67 -11.43
C VAL A 400 11.92 -14.30 -11.19
N VAL A 401 11.34 -13.29 -11.82
CA VAL A 401 11.62 -11.87 -11.61
C VAL A 401 10.37 -11.23 -11.05
N ALA A 402 10.45 -10.73 -9.82
CA ALA A 402 9.30 -10.22 -9.07
C ALA A 402 9.65 -8.92 -8.31
N PRO A 403 9.85 -7.80 -9.02
CA PRO A 403 10.21 -6.54 -8.39
C PRO A 403 9.10 -6.08 -7.43
N GLY A 404 9.48 -5.51 -6.29
CA GLY A 404 8.51 -4.97 -5.33
C GLY A 404 7.76 -3.74 -5.84
N SER A 405 8.36 -3.00 -6.77
CA SER A 405 7.78 -1.82 -7.44
C SER A 405 8.43 -1.61 -8.81
N LEU A 406 7.75 -0.88 -9.69
CA LEU A 406 8.34 -0.35 -10.91
C LEU A 406 8.88 1.07 -10.67
N PRO A 407 9.85 1.55 -11.47
CA PRO A 407 10.42 2.89 -11.30
C PRO A 407 9.37 3.98 -11.53
N SER A 408 9.60 5.14 -10.94
CA SER A 408 8.75 6.31 -11.18
C SER A 408 9.08 6.98 -12.51
N GLY A 409 8.04 7.53 -13.17
CA GLY A 409 8.20 8.28 -14.42
C GLY A 409 7.77 7.50 -15.66
N ALA A 410 6.86 8.11 -16.42
CA ALA A 410 6.22 7.46 -17.57
C ALA A 410 7.21 7.05 -18.69
N SER A 411 8.21 7.89 -18.97
CA SER A 411 9.24 7.58 -19.98
C SER A 411 10.15 6.44 -19.53
N THR A 412 10.60 6.48 -18.28
CA THR A 412 11.47 5.46 -17.69
C THR A 412 10.81 4.08 -17.70
N VAL A 413 9.59 4.00 -17.14
CA VAL A 413 8.82 2.74 -17.12
C VAL A 413 8.54 2.23 -18.53
N LYS A 414 8.15 3.13 -19.45
CA LYS A 414 7.84 2.71 -20.82
C LYS A 414 9.07 2.13 -21.51
N SER A 415 10.19 2.84 -21.47
CA SER A 415 11.44 2.39 -22.11
C SER A 415 11.95 1.09 -21.54
N LEU A 416 11.92 0.95 -20.19
CA LEU A 416 12.31 -0.28 -19.52
C LEU A 416 11.43 -1.47 -19.91
N LEU A 417 10.11 -1.33 -19.77
CA LEU A 417 9.17 -2.41 -20.07
C LEU A 417 9.13 -2.76 -21.55
N ASP A 418 9.20 -1.78 -22.46
CA ASP A 418 9.26 -2.05 -23.89
C ASP A 418 10.55 -2.83 -24.26
N THR A 419 11.68 -2.53 -23.62
CA THR A 419 12.94 -3.26 -23.83
C THR A 419 12.83 -4.70 -23.33
N VAL A 420 12.38 -4.89 -22.09
CA VAL A 420 12.30 -6.23 -21.46
C VAL A 420 11.24 -7.09 -22.14
N LEU A 421 10.02 -6.60 -22.29
CA LEU A 421 8.92 -7.35 -22.88
C LEU A 421 9.17 -7.62 -24.39
N GLY A 422 9.75 -6.64 -25.08
CA GLY A 422 10.16 -6.80 -26.48
C GLY A 422 11.27 -7.83 -26.64
N GLY A 423 12.30 -7.78 -25.80
CA GLY A 423 13.42 -8.71 -25.81
C GLY A 423 13.07 -10.15 -25.42
N LEU A 424 12.03 -10.34 -24.62
CA LEU A 424 11.45 -11.66 -24.28
C LEU A 424 10.51 -12.19 -25.37
N SER A 425 9.92 -11.31 -26.17
CA SER A 425 8.97 -11.70 -27.21
C SER A 425 9.67 -12.49 -28.33
N ALA A 426 9.25 -13.74 -28.51
CA ALA A 426 9.82 -14.65 -29.50
C ALA A 426 11.35 -14.88 -29.34
N ASN A 427 11.86 -14.80 -28.14
CA ASN A 427 13.27 -15.07 -27.83
C ASN A 427 13.56 -16.57 -27.95
N PRO A 428 14.64 -16.98 -28.67
CA PRO A 428 14.90 -18.39 -28.92
C PRO A 428 15.39 -19.17 -27.69
N ILE A 429 15.96 -18.49 -26.70
CA ILE A 429 16.52 -19.13 -25.48
C ILE A 429 15.73 -18.79 -24.19
N LEU A 430 14.87 -17.78 -24.23
CA LEU A 430 14.03 -17.35 -23.11
C LEU A 430 12.54 -17.49 -23.51
N SER A 431 11.75 -18.15 -22.68
CA SER A 431 10.32 -18.36 -22.94
C SER A 431 9.52 -17.87 -21.73
N THR A 432 8.63 -16.92 -21.92
CA THR A 432 7.80 -16.40 -20.84
C THR A 432 6.66 -17.35 -20.45
N SER A 433 6.39 -17.48 -19.16
CA SER A 433 5.31 -18.29 -18.59
C SER A 433 4.61 -17.54 -17.46
N THR A 434 3.34 -17.87 -17.18
CA THR A 434 2.67 -17.41 -15.97
C THR A 434 3.30 -18.06 -14.75
N LEU A 435 3.14 -17.45 -13.57
CA LEU A 435 3.63 -18.07 -12.33
C LEU A 435 2.91 -19.38 -12.04
N THR A 436 1.60 -19.47 -12.29
CA THR A 436 0.85 -20.74 -12.15
C THR A 436 1.44 -21.82 -13.05
N SER A 437 1.71 -21.50 -14.32
CA SER A 437 2.33 -22.49 -15.23
C SER A 437 3.72 -22.93 -14.75
N LEU A 438 4.49 -22.08 -14.08
CA LEU A 438 5.79 -22.49 -13.54
C LEU A 438 5.65 -23.50 -12.40
N PHE A 439 4.62 -23.38 -11.56
CA PHE A 439 4.36 -24.38 -10.52
C PHE A 439 3.94 -25.74 -11.10
N ASP A 440 3.28 -25.74 -12.26
CA ASP A 440 2.79 -26.97 -12.92
C ASP A 440 3.85 -27.61 -13.82
N GLU A 441 4.63 -26.82 -14.56
CA GLU A 441 5.54 -27.29 -15.61
C GLU A 441 6.97 -27.61 -15.10
N VAL A 442 7.42 -26.92 -14.03
CA VAL A 442 8.75 -27.15 -13.48
C VAL A 442 8.67 -28.18 -12.37
N PRO A 443 9.44 -29.30 -12.45
CA PRO A 443 9.39 -30.36 -11.45
C PRO A 443 9.74 -29.82 -10.04
N THR A 444 8.94 -30.17 -9.06
CA THR A 444 9.17 -29.79 -7.65
C THR A 444 10.52 -30.31 -7.18
N GLY A 445 11.31 -29.43 -6.57
CA GLY A 445 12.61 -29.77 -6.01
C GLY A 445 13.70 -30.04 -7.03
N SER A 446 13.50 -29.71 -8.31
CA SER A 446 14.51 -29.94 -9.35
C SER A 446 14.71 -28.70 -10.21
N ASN A 447 15.94 -28.24 -10.33
CA ASN A 447 16.33 -27.25 -11.32
C ASN A 447 17.37 -27.80 -12.31
N GLY A 448 17.21 -29.03 -12.73
CA GLY A 448 18.16 -29.76 -13.56
C GLY A 448 19.10 -30.67 -12.77
N ALA A 449 20.33 -30.88 -13.26
CA ALA A 449 21.25 -31.87 -12.68
C ALA A 449 21.90 -31.44 -11.36
N THR A 450 21.83 -30.16 -10.99
CA THR A 450 22.68 -29.60 -9.93
C THR A 450 21.96 -29.34 -8.61
N TRP A 451 20.62 -29.34 -8.58
CA TRP A 451 19.86 -29.09 -7.37
C TRP A 451 18.65 -30.00 -7.28
N ASN A 452 18.46 -30.57 -6.11
CA ASN A 452 17.38 -31.53 -5.84
C ASN A 452 16.92 -31.41 -4.38
N ALA A 453 16.12 -30.38 -4.09
CA ALA A 453 15.52 -30.17 -2.77
C ALA A 453 14.01 -29.96 -2.91
N SER A 454 13.22 -30.94 -2.44
CA SER A 454 11.76 -30.87 -2.48
C SER A 454 11.17 -29.99 -1.37
N SER A 455 11.96 -29.58 -0.39
CA SER A 455 11.54 -28.74 0.72
C SER A 455 12.71 -27.92 1.27
N ALA A 456 12.40 -26.72 1.73
CA ALA A 456 13.37 -25.82 2.36
C ALA A 456 12.78 -25.12 3.58
N PRO A 457 13.58 -24.93 4.65
CA PRO A 457 13.17 -24.12 5.79
C PRO A 457 13.20 -22.65 5.44
N LEU A 458 12.27 -21.91 6.04
CA LEU A 458 12.29 -20.45 6.03
C LEU A 458 13.40 -19.98 6.99
N GLN A 459 14.27 -19.11 6.50
CA GLN A 459 15.33 -18.47 7.29
C GLN A 459 15.21 -16.95 7.18
N PRO A 460 14.31 -16.35 7.95
CA PRO A 460 14.12 -14.90 7.87
C PRO A 460 15.38 -14.17 8.34
N SER A 461 15.97 -13.38 7.46
CA SER A 461 17.15 -12.55 7.76
C SER A 461 16.82 -11.08 7.67
N GLY A 462 17.33 -10.28 8.62
CA GLY A 462 17.18 -8.82 8.63
C GLY A 462 16.05 -8.29 9.51
N THR A 463 15.85 -6.97 9.49
CA THR A 463 14.84 -6.27 10.28
C THR A 463 13.51 -6.22 9.53
N LEU A 464 12.41 -6.47 10.23
CA LEU A 464 11.07 -6.26 9.71
C LEU A 464 10.71 -4.77 9.77
N ASP A 465 9.96 -4.29 8.79
CA ASP A 465 9.34 -2.97 8.84
C ASP A 465 8.40 -2.88 10.04
N ALA A 466 8.56 -1.85 10.86
CA ALA A 466 7.70 -1.65 12.01
C ALA A 466 6.41 -0.93 11.59
N LEU A 467 5.27 -1.56 11.88
CA LEU A 467 3.96 -0.91 11.76
C LEU A 467 3.65 -0.11 13.03
N PRO A 468 2.95 1.02 12.93
CA PRO A 468 2.47 1.77 14.09
C PRO A 468 1.24 1.09 14.72
N ALA A 469 1.44 -0.12 15.26
CA ALA A 469 0.38 -1.02 15.74
C ALA A 469 -0.63 -0.31 16.66
N ARG A 470 -0.14 0.48 17.64
CA ARG A 470 -1.03 1.22 18.54
C ARG A 470 -1.96 2.22 17.84
N ALA A 471 -1.48 2.85 16.77
CA ALA A 471 -2.28 3.81 16.01
C ALA A 471 -3.34 3.09 15.18
N ILE A 472 -2.99 1.92 14.60
CA ILE A 472 -3.90 1.06 13.84
C ILE A 472 -4.96 0.46 14.77
N ASP A 473 -4.57 -0.13 15.91
CA ASP A 473 -5.51 -0.64 16.93
C ASP A 473 -6.46 0.45 17.45
N SER A 474 -5.95 1.68 17.62
CA SER A 474 -6.78 2.82 17.99
C SER A 474 -7.80 3.15 16.91
N ALA A 475 -7.42 3.08 15.63
CA ALA A 475 -8.32 3.32 14.49
C ALA A 475 -9.41 2.24 14.42
N HIS A 476 -9.06 0.96 14.54
CA HIS A 476 -10.04 -0.14 14.64
C HIS A 476 -11.01 0.08 15.81
N SER A 477 -10.47 0.44 16.97
CA SER A 477 -11.29 0.70 18.16
C SER A 477 -12.23 1.89 17.96
N ALA A 478 -11.75 2.97 17.34
CA ALA A 478 -12.56 4.15 17.05
C ALA A 478 -13.72 3.81 16.09
N LEU A 479 -13.43 3.06 15.02
CA LEU A 479 -14.42 2.62 14.06
C LEU A 479 -15.44 1.67 14.70
N ALA A 480 -15.01 0.69 15.50
CA ALA A 480 -15.88 -0.25 16.20
C ALA A 480 -16.80 0.47 17.23
N VAL A 481 -16.26 1.46 17.94
CA VAL A 481 -17.08 2.32 18.83
C VAL A 481 -18.11 3.08 18.02
N TYR A 482 -17.71 3.69 16.89
CA TYR A 482 -18.62 4.42 16.04
C TYR A 482 -19.74 3.53 15.48
N HIS A 483 -19.45 2.33 14.98
CA HIS A 483 -20.45 1.34 14.52
C HIS A 483 -21.44 0.95 15.61
N SER A 484 -21.03 0.95 16.88
CA SER A 484 -21.93 0.70 18.00
C SER A 484 -22.93 1.83 18.22
N ILE A 485 -22.57 3.07 17.83
CA ILE A 485 -23.38 4.28 18.01
C ILE A 485 -24.31 4.52 16.81
N ALA A 486 -23.77 4.43 15.60
CA ALA A 486 -24.46 4.81 14.38
C ALA A 486 -24.21 3.81 13.26
N ARG A 487 -25.13 3.76 12.31
CA ARG A 487 -24.81 3.20 10.98
C ARG A 487 -24.17 4.28 10.13
N LEU A 488 -23.07 3.96 9.52
CA LEU A 488 -22.51 4.76 8.44
C LEU A 488 -23.30 4.49 7.15
N ASP A 489 -23.27 5.46 6.23
CA ASP A 489 -23.53 5.10 4.85
C ASP A 489 -22.36 4.20 4.35
N THR A 490 -22.69 3.29 3.45
CA THR A 490 -21.73 2.30 2.93
C THR A 490 -20.49 2.95 2.31
N THR A 491 -20.62 4.12 1.74
CA THR A 491 -19.51 4.85 1.12
C THR A 491 -18.51 5.31 2.18
N ARG A 492 -18.99 5.94 3.25
CA ARG A 492 -18.13 6.43 4.34
C ARG A 492 -17.52 5.28 5.14
N GLU A 493 -18.26 4.20 5.32
CA GLU A 493 -17.76 2.98 5.95
C GLU A 493 -16.57 2.41 5.20
N ASN A 494 -16.73 2.18 3.89
CA ASN A 494 -15.66 1.70 3.03
C ASN A 494 -14.43 2.62 3.05
N VAL A 495 -14.63 3.95 3.04
CA VAL A 495 -13.53 4.92 3.11
C VAL A 495 -12.71 4.76 4.38
N LEU A 496 -13.36 4.60 5.54
CA LEU A 496 -12.67 4.46 6.83
C LEU A 496 -11.98 3.10 6.97
N GLU A 497 -12.60 2.04 6.47
CA GLU A 497 -12.00 0.71 6.40
C GLU A 497 -10.79 0.71 5.47
N ASP A 498 -10.92 1.28 4.27
CA ASP A 498 -9.83 1.41 3.32
C ASP A 498 -8.67 2.23 3.89
N ASP A 499 -8.94 3.32 4.65
CA ASP A 499 -7.91 4.10 5.33
C ASP A 499 -7.11 3.26 6.35
N ILE A 500 -7.76 2.36 7.09
CA ILE A 500 -7.07 1.43 7.99
C ILE A 500 -6.18 0.49 7.17
N LEU A 501 -6.73 -0.18 6.17
CA LEU A 501 -6.00 -1.14 5.35
C LEU A 501 -4.83 -0.49 4.61
N VAL A 502 -4.99 0.73 4.08
CA VAL A 502 -3.91 1.46 3.41
C VAL A 502 -2.81 1.86 4.42
N SER A 503 -3.14 2.14 5.69
CA SER A 503 -2.15 2.46 6.71
C SER A 503 -1.15 1.31 6.99
N GLU A 504 -1.46 0.09 6.57
CA GLU A 504 -0.61 -1.10 6.68
C GLU A 504 0.35 -1.26 5.49
N GLY A 505 0.24 -0.38 4.50
CA GLY A 505 1.04 -0.45 3.27
C GLY A 505 2.54 -0.47 3.54
N ALA A 506 3.26 -1.43 2.93
CA ALA A 506 4.70 -1.63 3.12
C ALA A 506 5.55 -0.50 2.53
N ASP A 507 5.04 0.15 1.50
CA ASP A 507 5.67 1.24 0.76
C ASP A 507 5.40 2.63 1.36
N LEU A 508 4.63 2.69 2.46
CA LEU A 508 4.34 3.93 3.16
C LEU A 508 5.40 4.24 4.21
N SER A 509 5.83 5.51 4.26
CA SER A 509 6.56 6.01 5.42
C SER A 509 5.67 6.01 6.68
N GLU A 510 6.27 5.88 7.85
CA GLU A 510 5.55 5.95 9.14
C GLU A 510 4.63 7.17 9.23
N ARG A 511 5.13 8.34 8.80
CA ARG A 511 4.34 9.57 8.77
C ARG A 511 3.11 9.47 7.87
N ALA A 512 3.20 8.77 6.75
CA ALA A 512 2.07 8.55 5.86
C ALA A 512 1.05 7.60 6.49
N ARG A 513 1.50 6.48 7.06
CA ARG A 513 0.66 5.54 7.81
C ARG A 513 -0.14 6.24 8.93
N LEU A 514 0.54 7.10 9.71
CA LEU A 514 -0.11 7.88 10.79
C LEU A 514 -1.16 8.89 10.28
N ARG A 515 -1.06 9.37 9.04
CA ARG A 515 -2.11 10.23 8.48
C ARG A 515 -3.41 9.48 8.21
N PHE A 516 -3.31 8.25 7.70
CA PHE A 516 -4.48 7.40 7.45
C PHE A 516 -5.16 7.02 8.77
N THR A 517 -4.42 6.53 9.75
CA THR A 517 -5.00 6.21 11.07
C THR A 517 -5.57 7.44 11.77
N ALA A 518 -4.98 8.63 11.59
CA ALA A 518 -5.51 9.88 12.16
C ALA A 518 -6.84 10.29 11.52
N ALA A 519 -7.05 10.02 10.23
CA ALA A 519 -8.34 10.28 9.56
C ALA A 519 -9.46 9.45 10.21
N VAL A 520 -9.21 8.17 10.46
CA VAL A 520 -10.17 7.28 11.12
C VAL A 520 -10.38 7.66 12.59
N ASN A 521 -9.29 7.91 13.33
CA ASN A 521 -9.36 8.33 14.73
C ASN A 521 -10.09 9.68 14.90
N GLY A 522 -10.14 10.50 13.87
CA GLY A 522 -10.86 11.78 13.83
C GLY A 522 -12.37 11.67 13.91
N ILE A 523 -12.96 10.49 13.60
CA ILE A 523 -14.42 10.31 13.54
C ILE A 523 -15.10 10.52 14.89
N LEU A 524 -14.55 10.02 15.98
CA LEU A 524 -15.12 10.17 17.33
C LEU A 524 -15.04 11.62 17.83
N PRO A 525 -13.91 12.33 17.73
CA PRO A 525 -13.86 13.76 18.01
C PRO A 525 -14.80 14.61 17.15
N GLU A 526 -14.97 14.28 15.87
CA GLU A 526 -15.93 14.96 14.98
C GLU A 526 -17.36 14.70 15.45
N PHE A 527 -17.69 13.46 15.75
CA PHE A 527 -18.98 13.09 16.28
C PHE A 527 -19.28 13.80 17.63
N ARG A 528 -18.31 13.85 18.55
CA ARG A 528 -18.46 14.58 19.82
C ARG A 528 -18.79 16.05 19.63
N ARG A 529 -18.16 16.71 18.64
CA ARG A 529 -18.43 18.12 18.32
C ARG A 529 -19.84 18.36 17.76
N SER A 530 -20.44 17.34 17.17
CA SER A 530 -21.81 17.39 16.66
C SER A 530 -22.90 17.21 17.72
N LEU A 531 -22.51 16.79 18.94
CA LEU A 531 -23.42 16.62 20.06
C LEU A 531 -23.40 17.85 20.96
N SER A 532 -24.57 18.32 21.37
CA SER A 532 -24.71 19.34 22.40
C SER A 532 -25.92 19.06 23.26
N ILE A 533 -25.86 19.42 24.53
CA ILE A 533 -26.99 19.34 25.43
C ILE A 533 -27.45 20.75 25.72
N SER A 534 -28.72 21.03 25.37
CA SER A 534 -29.40 22.27 25.67
C SER A 534 -30.46 22.00 26.74
N SER A 535 -30.27 22.54 27.91
CA SER A 535 -31.28 22.53 28.95
C SER A 535 -31.12 23.76 29.84
N SER A 536 -32.16 24.09 30.59
CA SER A 536 -32.02 25.11 31.63
C SER A 536 -31.01 24.66 32.66
N ARG A 537 -29.92 25.41 32.84
CA ARG A 537 -28.84 25.09 33.83
C ARG A 537 -29.33 24.93 35.25
N ARG A 538 -30.56 25.37 35.57
CA ARG A 538 -31.18 25.25 36.89
C ARG A 538 -32.60 24.73 36.74
N VAL A 539 -32.86 23.58 37.33
CA VAL A 539 -34.21 22.98 37.36
C VAL A 539 -34.71 23.01 38.79
N ALA A 540 -35.87 23.60 39.01
CA ALA A 540 -36.52 23.60 40.28
C ALA A 540 -37.53 22.45 40.37
N LEU A 541 -37.37 21.58 41.36
CA LEU A 541 -38.33 20.53 41.70
C LEU A 541 -39.22 21.07 42.81
N THR A 542 -40.51 21.18 42.51
CA THR A 542 -41.53 21.62 43.50
C THR A 542 -42.01 20.49 44.41
N SER A 543 -41.62 19.25 44.11
CA SER A 543 -41.90 18.06 44.90
C SER A 543 -40.65 17.16 45.01
N LEU A 544 -40.65 16.17 45.89
CA LEU A 544 -39.54 15.18 46.00
C LEU A 544 -39.35 14.38 44.73
N ARG A 545 -40.36 14.19 43.91
CA ARG A 545 -40.29 13.58 42.59
C ARG A 545 -40.59 14.61 41.51
N GLY A 546 -39.77 14.64 40.49
CA GLY A 546 -39.95 15.51 39.35
C GLY A 546 -39.36 14.97 38.08
N LYS A 547 -39.68 15.61 36.95
CA LYS A 547 -39.10 15.31 35.65
C LYS A 547 -38.18 16.46 35.25
N ILE A 548 -36.95 16.09 34.81
CA ILE A 548 -35.98 17.04 34.28
C ILE A 548 -36.03 16.91 32.76
N PRO A 549 -36.43 17.93 32.02
CA PRO A 549 -36.37 17.93 30.58
C PRO A 549 -34.90 18.15 30.14
N VAL A 550 -34.36 17.22 29.37
CA VAL A 550 -33.02 17.31 28.77
C VAL A 550 -33.18 17.27 27.25
N THR A 551 -32.71 18.30 26.56
CA THR A 551 -32.72 18.33 25.12
C THR A 551 -31.30 18.08 24.59
N ILE A 552 -31.16 17.00 23.84
CA ILE A 552 -29.90 16.59 23.20
C ILE A 552 -30.02 16.97 21.75
N LYS A 553 -29.17 17.89 21.30
CA LYS A 553 -29.11 18.31 19.89
C LYS A 553 -28.02 17.49 19.19
N VAL A 554 -28.40 16.90 18.06
CA VAL A 554 -27.55 16.09 17.21
C VAL A 554 -27.42 16.78 15.85
N ALA A 555 -26.24 17.32 15.56
CA ALA A 555 -25.91 17.94 14.27
C ALA A 555 -25.13 16.98 13.35
N TRP A 556 -25.30 15.67 13.54
CA TRP A 556 -24.61 14.64 12.76
C TRP A 556 -25.51 14.11 11.66
N PRO A 557 -25.04 14.10 10.38
CA PRO A 557 -25.78 13.52 9.27
C PRO A 557 -25.66 11.99 9.32
N ALA A 558 -26.53 11.32 10.03
CA ALA A 558 -26.58 9.86 10.06
C ALA A 558 -27.79 9.35 9.27
N PRO A 559 -27.66 8.23 8.55
CA PRO A 559 -28.77 7.62 7.82
C PRO A 559 -29.81 6.94 8.71
N GLY A 560 -29.65 7.02 10.03
CA GLY A 560 -30.54 6.40 11.02
C GLY A 560 -30.32 6.92 12.44
N PRO A 561 -31.08 6.38 13.40
CA PRO A 561 -30.96 6.80 14.79
C PRO A 561 -29.61 6.42 15.39
N LEU A 562 -29.10 7.33 16.25
CA LEU A 562 -27.89 7.12 17.01
C LEU A 562 -28.20 6.37 18.32
N ARG A 563 -27.47 5.33 18.59
CA ARG A 563 -27.60 4.56 19.83
C ARG A 563 -26.56 5.05 20.83
N VAL A 564 -27.02 5.60 21.94
CA VAL A 564 -26.15 6.07 23.02
C VAL A 564 -26.76 5.67 24.37
N VAL A 565 -25.96 5.73 25.39
CA VAL A 565 -26.45 5.52 26.78
C VAL A 565 -26.27 6.83 27.54
N LEU A 566 -27.35 7.32 28.12
CA LEU A 566 -27.33 8.46 29.04
C LEU A 566 -27.00 7.94 30.45
N ARG A 567 -25.90 8.42 31.00
CA ARG A 567 -25.56 8.22 32.41
C ARG A 567 -25.80 9.48 33.21
N LEU A 568 -26.41 9.30 34.36
CA LEU A 568 -26.74 10.35 35.29
C LEU A 568 -26.07 10.03 36.61
N SER A 569 -25.31 10.97 37.15
CA SER A 569 -24.71 10.86 38.49
C SER A 569 -24.90 12.15 39.23
N SER A 570 -25.12 12.05 40.53
CA SER A 570 -25.20 13.17 41.46
C SER A 570 -24.17 13.01 42.55
N ALA A 571 -23.52 14.10 42.94
CA ALA A 571 -22.65 14.11 44.11
C ALA A 571 -23.51 13.82 45.34
N GLU A 572 -22.96 13.10 46.31
CA GLU A 572 -23.55 12.86 47.65
C GLU A 572 -24.85 12.03 47.69
N ASP A 573 -25.18 11.23 46.68
CA ASP A 573 -26.42 10.43 46.64
C ASP A 573 -27.71 11.21 46.95
N ALA A 574 -27.67 12.52 46.79
CA ALA A 574 -28.77 13.43 47.12
C ALA A 574 -29.97 13.29 46.17
N LEU A 575 -29.70 12.82 44.94
CA LEU A 575 -30.72 12.48 43.96
C LEU A 575 -30.72 10.96 43.74
N SER A 576 -31.89 10.35 43.79
CA SER A 576 -32.08 8.95 43.41
C SER A 576 -32.85 8.88 42.12
N PHE A 577 -32.47 7.90 41.30
CA PHE A 577 -33.12 7.59 40.03
C PHE A 577 -33.97 6.32 40.23
N PRO A 578 -35.16 6.23 39.59
CA PRO A 578 -35.98 5.03 39.73
C PRO A 578 -35.22 3.79 39.27
N GLY A 579 -34.88 2.90 40.21
CA GLY A 579 -34.25 1.61 39.97
C GLY A 579 -32.78 1.47 40.36
N THR A 580 -31.96 2.53 40.34
CA THR A 580 -30.52 2.44 40.69
C THR A 580 -29.96 3.79 41.15
N ALA A 581 -28.87 3.79 41.94
CA ALA A 581 -28.16 5.00 42.37
C ALA A 581 -27.52 5.76 41.20
N ASN A 582 -27.05 5.05 40.16
CA ASN A 582 -26.50 5.61 38.91
C ASN A 582 -27.34 5.12 37.76
N ARG A 583 -28.20 5.96 37.19
CA ARG A 583 -29.05 5.58 36.06
C ARG A 583 -28.28 5.56 34.77
N SER A 584 -28.35 4.43 34.05
CA SER A 584 -27.94 4.28 32.65
C SER A 584 -29.17 3.97 31.81
N GLU A 585 -29.51 4.84 30.87
CA GLU A 585 -30.68 4.67 29.98
C GLU A 585 -30.24 4.64 28.52
N PRO A 586 -30.54 3.56 27.78
CA PRO A 586 -30.27 3.53 26.35
C PRO A 586 -31.20 4.50 25.62
N LEU A 587 -30.63 5.38 24.82
CA LEU A 587 -31.34 6.36 24.00
C LEU A 587 -31.15 6.09 22.54
N SER A 588 -32.18 6.39 21.74
CA SER A 588 -32.17 6.38 20.31
C SER A 588 -32.41 7.81 19.80
N LEU A 589 -31.33 8.50 19.45
CA LEU A 589 -31.37 9.91 19.06
C LEU A 589 -31.52 10.05 17.54
N GLN A 590 -32.37 10.98 17.13
CA GLN A 590 -32.50 11.39 15.72
C GLN A 590 -31.65 12.65 15.46
N ALA A 591 -31.36 12.91 14.18
CA ALA A 591 -30.78 14.20 13.81
C ALA A 591 -31.73 15.36 14.21
N GLY A 592 -31.17 16.44 14.77
CA GLY A 592 -31.92 17.55 15.34
C GLY A 592 -32.10 17.49 16.86
N ASP A 593 -33.16 18.04 17.36
CA ASP A 593 -33.43 18.18 18.81
C ASP A 593 -34.20 16.95 19.32
N ASN A 594 -33.62 16.27 20.31
CA ASN A 594 -34.22 15.13 21.01
C ASN A 594 -34.50 15.51 22.45
N SER A 595 -35.76 15.49 22.87
CA SER A 595 -36.16 15.86 24.21
C SER A 595 -36.52 14.64 25.04
N GLU A 596 -35.80 14.42 26.13
CA GLU A 596 -35.99 13.33 27.06
C GLU A 596 -36.42 13.86 28.45
N ASN A 597 -37.39 13.21 29.07
CA ASN A 597 -37.87 13.55 30.42
C ASN A 597 -37.30 12.57 31.45
N ILE A 598 -36.34 13.03 32.24
CA ILE A 598 -35.66 12.20 33.21
C ILE A 598 -36.39 12.33 34.55
N THR A 599 -36.91 11.22 35.09
CA THR A 599 -37.54 11.20 36.42
C THR A 599 -36.46 11.11 37.50
N VAL A 600 -36.45 12.05 38.41
CA VAL A 600 -35.54 12.09 39.57
C VAL A 600 -36.33 12.19 40.88
N THR A 601 -35.77 11.67 41.93
CA THR A 601 -36.31 11.81 43.30
C THR A 601 -35.22 12.43 44.19
N ALA A 602 -35.49 13.62 44.72
CA ALA A 602 -34.61 14.27 45.68
C ALA A 602 -34.83 13.63 47.07
N ARG A 603 -33.75 13.27 47.74
CA ARG A 603 -33.82 12.72 49.12
C ARG A 603 -33.94 13.80 50.16
N THR A 604 -33.41 14.99 49.87
CA THR A 604 -33.40 16.14 50.74
C THR A 604 -33.75 17.41 49.97
N SER A 605 -34.11 18.49 50.68
CA SER A 605 -34.20 19.83 50.11
C SER A 605 -32.81 20.44 49.95
N GLY A 606 -32.60 21.15 48.88
CA GLY A 606 -31.28 21.76 48.59
C GLY A 606 -31.02 21.96 47.12
N ALA A 607 -29.82 22.42 46.78
CA ALA A 607 -29.31 22.49 45.44
C ALA A 607 -28.27 21.38 45.26
N PHE A 608 -28.40 20.59 44.20
CA PHE A 608 -27.57 19.42 43.94
C PHE A 608 -27.05 19.48 42.51
N ASP A 609 -25.78 19.20 42.33
CA ASP A 609 -25.20 19.10 41.02
C ASP A 609 -25.50 17.73 40.38
N LEU A 610 -25.93 17.76 39.14
CA LEU A 610 -26.23 16.59 38.32
C LEU A 610 -25.28 16.55 37.15
N ALA A 611 -24.44 15.52 37.09
CA ALA A 611 -23.59 15.25 35.93
C ALA A 611 -24.35 14.39 34.92
N LEU A 612 -24.36 14.85 33.68
CA LEU A 612 -24.92 14.14 32.54
C LEU A 612 -23.78 13.67 31.65
N GLU A 613 -23.73 12.38 31.35
CA GLU A 613 -22.78 11.81 30.40
C GLU A 613 -23.53 11.04 29.31
N LEU A 614 -23.21 11.33 28.05
CA LEU A 614 -23.56 10.45 26.96
C LEU A 614 -22.36 9.53 26.69
N VAL A 615 -22.60 8.23 26.72
CA VAL A 615 -21.56 7.23 26.47
C VAL A 615 -21.96 6.31 25.33
N SER A 616 -20.96 5.63 24.73
CA SER A 616 -21.21 4.59 23.74
C SER A 616 -22.09 3.48 24.31
N PRO A 617 -22.80 2.67 23.49
CA PRO A 617 -23.71 1.61 23.98
C PRO A 617 -23.04 0.62 24.93
N ARG A 618 -21.75 0.32 24.74
CA ARG A 618 -20.96 -0.53 25.63
C ARG A 618 -20.41 0.21 26.85
N GLY A 619 -20.66 1.52 26.96
CA GLY A 619 -20.21 2.35 28.07
C GLY A 619 -18.72 2.62 28.17
N SER A 620 -17.95 2.23 27.15
CA SER A 620 -16.49 2.31 27.14
C SER A 620 -15.96 3.72 26.81
N VAL A 621 -16.73 4.53 26.08
CA VAL A 621 -16.29 5.83 25.60
C VAL A 621 -17.29 6.92 25.96
N VAL A 622 -16.81 7.97 26.63
CA VAL A 622 -17.60 9.17 26.93
C VAL A 622 -17.67 10.04 25.67
N LEU A 623 -18.89 10.23 25.16
CA LEU A 623 -19.16 11.03 23.97
C LEU A 623 -19.37 12.49 24.31
N PHE A 624 -20.08 12.75 25.39
CA PHE A 624 -20.35 14.10 25.90
C PHE A 624 -20.47 14.07 27.43
N ARG A 625 -19.99 15.11 28.08
CA ARG A 625 -20.14 15.31 29.52
C ARG A 625 -20.57 16.75 29.79
N SER A 626 -21.57 16.93 30.64
CA SER A 626 -21.93 18.22 31.19
C SER A 626 -22.03 18.11 32.71
N SER A 627 -21.34 19.00 33.39
CA SER A 627 -21.38 19.15 34.88
C SER A 627 -22.20 20.37 35.35
N ASP A 628 -22.80 21.14 34.42
CA ASP A 628 -23.36 22.46 34.74
C ASP A 628 -24.85 22.43 35.15
N PHE A 629 -25.38 21.25 35.42
CA PHE A 629 -26.77 21.13 35.85
C PHE A 629 -26.89 21.20 37.34
N SER A 630 -27.68 22.15 37.84
CA SER A 630 -28.06 22.24 39.22
C SER A 630 -29.56 21.99 39.40
N VAL A 631 -29.89 21.01 40.19
CA VAL A 631 -31.28 20.66 40.54
C VAL A 631 -31.58 21.21 41.93
N ARG A 632 -32.50 22.14 42.01
CA ARG A 632 -32.95 22.69 43.32
C ARG A 632 -34.26 22.06 43.73
N SER A 633 -34.27 21.32 44.84
CA SER A 633 -35.49 20.81 45.45
C SER A 633 -35.95 21.77 46.55
N THR A 634 -37.17 22.27 46.39
CA THR A 634 -37.84 23.09 47.42
C THR A 634 -38.86 22.26 48.23
N ALA A 635 -38.88 20.94 47.98
CA ALA A 635 -39.80 20.07 48.71
C ALA A 635 -39.42 20.00 50.20
N ILE A 636 -40.33 20.33 51.05
CA ILE A 636 -40.16 20.20 52.48
C ILE A 636 -40.20 18.70 52.79
N SER A 637 -39.19 18.18 53.49
CA SER A 637 -39.17 16.79 53.88
C SER A 637 -40.35 16.48 54.79
N GLY A 638 -40.95 15.29 54.65
CA GLY A 638 -42.06 14.87 55.53
C GLY A 638 -41.70 14.93 56.97
N GLU A 639 -40.42 14.77 57.34
CA GLU A 639 -39.89 14.96 58.71
C GLU A 639 -39.98 16.43 59.19
N ALA A 640 -39.68 17.40 58.28
CA ALA A 640 -39.80 18.80 58.60
C ALA A 640 -41.27 19.19 58.80
N ILE A 641 -42.18 18.62 57.97
CA ILE A 641 -43.64 18.82 58.20
C ILE A 641 -44.08 18.16 59.51
N ALA A 642 -43.63 16.94 59.77
CA ALA A 642 -43.94 16.24 60.99
C ALA A 642 -43.41 17.00 62.25
N LEU A 643 -42.16 17.51 62.14
CA LEU A 643 -41.58 18.35 63.20
C LEU A 643 -42.33 19.69 63.36
N SER A 644 -42.73 20.32 62.26
CA SER A 644 -43.54 21.56 62.32
C SER A 644 -44.94 21.33 62.89
N VAL A 645 -45.60 20.21 62.51
CA VAL A 645 -46.88 19.81 63.02
C VAL A 645 -46.76 19.45 64.51
N ALA A 646 -45.69 18.73 64.90
CA ALA A 646 -45.43 18.40 66.31
C ALA A 646 -45.14 19.67 67.13
N ALA A 647 -44.34 20.61 66.61
CA ALA A 647 -44.06 21.88 67.22
C ALA A 647 -45.38 22.73 67.40
N LEU A 648 -46.23 22.75 66.33
CA LEU A 648 -47.50 23.43 66.35
C LEU A 648 -48.45 22.78 67.39
N ALA A 649 -48.48 21.44 67.42
CA ALA A 649 -49.27 20.69 68.42
C ALA A 649 -48.81 20.98 69.88
N VAL A 650 -47.48 21.02 70.12
CA VAL A 650 -46.89 21.40 71.37
C VAL A 650 -47.23 22.85 71.72
N LEU A 651 -47.16 23.77 70.77
CA LEU A 651 -47.50 25.17 70.98
C LEU A 651 -48.99 25.35 71.26
N LEU A 652 -49.86 24.64 70.53
CA LEU A 652 -51.33 24.62 70.84
C LEU A 652 -51.61 24.00 72.16
N ALA A 653 -51.01 22.89 72.55
CA ALA A 653 -51.14 22.29 73.87
C ALA A 653 -50.65 23.24 74.95
N TRP A 654 -49.53 23.93 74.76
CA TRP A 654 -49.02 24.94 75.70
C TRP A 654 -50.00 26.13 75.82
N TRP A 655 -50.54 26.58 74.67
CA TRP A 655 -51.49 27.69 74.60
C TRP A 655 -52.83 27.33 75.34
N ILE A 656 -53.35 26.14 75.04
CA ILE A 656 -54.54 25.60 75.74
C ILE A 656 -54.29 25.50 77.29
N ARG A 657 -53.11 24.99 77.63
CA ARG A 657 -52.72 24.88 79.04
C ARG A 657 -52.55 26.27 79.71
N SER A 658 -52.04 27.22 78.98
CA SER A 658 -51.90 28.62 79.43
C SER A 658 -53.28 29.27 79.66
N ILE A 659 -54.23 29.07 78.72
CA ILE A 659 -55.60 29.57 78.82
C ILE A 659 -56.32 28.90 79.99
N LEU A 660 -56.18 27.61 80.16
CA LEU A 660 -56.76 26.91 81.25
C LEU A 660 -56.18 27.33 82.63
N ARG A 661 -54.88 27.65 82.70
CA ARG A 661 -54.25 28.23 83.89
C ARG A 661 -54.73 29.66 84.17
N SER A 662 -54.94 30.48 83.15
CA SER A 662 -55.47 31.86 83.34
C SER A 662 -56.91 31.87 83.73
N ARG A 663 -57.75 30.90 83.32
CA ARG A 663 -59.12 30.72 83.76
C ARG A 663 -59.22 30.24 85.23
N ARG A 664 -58.29 29.41 85.69
CA ARG A 664 -58.22 28.98 87.09
C ARG A 664 -57.78 30.09 88.07
N ARG A 665 -57.11 31.13 87.62
CA ARG A 665 -56.71 32.29 88.44
C ARG A 665 -57.81 33.34 88.56
N ARG A 666 -58.94 33.25 87.86
CA ARG A 666 -60.08 34.18 87.98
C ARG A 666 -61.22 33.68 88.86
N ALA A 667 -61.07 32.55 89.51
CA ALA A 667 -62.07 31.99 90.45
C ALA A 667 -61.50 31.99 91.86
N LEU A 668 -61.28 33.18 92.44
CA LEU A 668 -61.19 33.37 93.87
C LEU A 668 -62.24 34.38 94.32
N PRO A 669 -63.10 34.02 95.25
CA PRO A 669 -64.20 34.87 95.68
C PRO A 669 -63.73 35.97 96.60
N ALA A 670 -64.36 37.18 96.46
CA ALA A 670 -64.22 38.30 97.35
C ALA A 670 -64.87 37.98 98.67
N GLY A 671 -64.07 37.85 99.71
CA GLY A 671 -64.54 37.72 101.10
C GLY A 671 -64.62 39.07 101.79
N VAL A 672 -65.74 39.32 102.33
CA VAL A 672 -66.29 40.28 103.25
C VAL A 672 -65.31 40.83 104.32
N LEU A 673 -65.31 42.14 104.50
CA LEU A 673 -64.95 42.78 105.75
C LEU A 673 -65.89 43.94 106.03
N ALA A 674 -66.52 43.84 107.12
CA ALA A 674 -67.15 44.90 107.84
C ALA A 674 -66.38 45.12 109.19
N PRO A 675 -66.68 46.11 109.94
CA PRO A 675 -66.09 47.39 110.28
C PRO A 675 -65.42 47.48 111.59
N GLU A 676 -64.63 48.39 111.78
CA GLU A 676 -64.60 49.48 112.83
C GLU A 676 -63.51 50.49 112.31
#